data_8e06cf8e4da3f13771638953a5759ddb
#
_entry.id   8e06cf8e4da3f13771638953a5759ddb
#
_cell.length_a   1.000
_cell.length_b   1.000
_cell.length_c   1.000
_cell.angle_alpha   90.00
_cell.angle_beta   90.00
_cell.angle_gamma   90.00
#
_symmetry.space_group_name_H-M   'P 1'
#
loop_
_entity.id
_entity.type
_entity.pdbx_description
1 polymer ?
#
loop_
_entity_poly.entity_id
_entity_poly.type
_entity_poly.pdbx_seq_one_letter_code
_entity_poly.pdbx_strand_id
1 'polypeptide(L)'
;MRMYPMKSPFLISNLYFGKGDSMPNRFKKSMKHLAAAVCLTLSCVMPCAAQEFLPVSEVQEGMHGYAKTVVHGTKIETFDVDVLGIMKGKGATGGDLVLVKVSGPLIDQTEGIAQGMSGSPVYIDGKLLGAVAYGFPQSGGRIGMVTPIGDMLKLWTIDDGKDTGLTPPSSKGLIPLTTPLMASGYTPEAMDFLAGKMQDFHMVPFASASASQDDVPQPLEPGSAVSATMVTGDLKLGAVGTVTYVDGDRMVAFGHPFMDRGNTDYFMHNSYIFTVIPSKNIPFKLGSVGAEIGTVNQDRGAGIGGMMGKLPHAVSLHASVTDEDTKKKEDLHVRMIPNEALLPTLSVTSVYHAISNAMDRKGQGTVDFTYTLYPEDMKQKPFTRSNMYWSSKDIAERSVDELYNVVRLLEQNRFEKYPLRSIMVDMHVTSERKTAQLLDASASPIIVSPGDTIYVRARLSPYRGEVFYKDLTFTVPKDQSYGDMILEVRGGGVVPLPYLIQQQKFNLTDEILDRIRTYKDFNDLHSRLMKEDRNNQVVVEILDPEVSMISKDENSGKKAEIQEKKAPENPDYLKNKDGIKEDGEKETPKSAVDTDYVIYGDGQFTFKVLPQAERDKALKKLAKSKQQATIEMSNKEKETLEKKGEKSADDEKPAEKASVMIAL
;
A
#
# COMPACT_ATOMS: atom_id res chain seq x y z
N MET A 1 42.42 16.48 -2.37
CA MET A 1 42.91 17.79 -1.91
C MET A 1 42.83 17.83 -0.40
N ARG A 2 43.90 18.14 0.24
CA ARG A 2 44.36 18.00 1.62
C ARG A 2 43.31 18.07 2.75
N MET A 3 43.31 17.04 3.59
CA MET A 3 42.79 17.02 4.97
C MET A 3 43.58 17.97 5.87
N TYR A 4 42.88 18.70 6.75
CA TYR A 4 43.46 19.31 7.94
C TYR A 4 42.76 18.79 9.19
N PRO A 5 43.51 18.36 10.21
CA PRO A 5 42.95 17.97 11.50
C PRO A 5 42.87 19.17 12.44
N MET A 6 41.68 19.38 13.06
CA MET A 6 41.55 20.32 14.18
C MET A 6 42.12 19.68 15.46
N LYS A 7 43.12 20.33 16.00
CA LYS A 7 43.69 20.09 17.33
C LYS A 7 42.92 20.87 18.38
N SER A 8 42.50 20.18 19.43
CA SER A 8 42.07 20.74 20.71
C SER A 8 43.27 21.30 21.50
N PRO A 9 43.14 22.45 22.16
CA PRO A 9 44.09 22.86 23.16
C PRO A 9 43.44 22.96 24.56
N PHE A 10 43.66 21.99 25.40
CA PHE A 10 43.68 22.22 26.85
C PHE A 10 45.13 22.24 27.31
N LEU A 11 45.70 23.45 27.43
CA LEU A 11 46.95 23.74 28.10
C LEU A 11 46.61 24.20 29.52
N ILE A 12 46.85 23.33 30.51
CA ILE A 12 46.97 23.76 31.90
C ILE A 12 48.42 24.19 32.09
N SER A 13 48.63 25.49 32.12
CA SER A 13 49.93 26.06 32.47
C SER A 13 50.14 26.01 33.99
N ASN A 14 51.26 25.42 34.40
CA ASN A 14 51.76 25.41 35.75
C ASN A 14 51.98 26.85 36.27
N LEU A 15 51.23 27.21 37.28
CA LEU A 15 51.52 28.40 38.11
C LEU A 15 52.53 28.00 39.20
N TYR A 16 53.79 28.46 39.02
CA TYR A 16 54.80 28.44 40.07
C TYR A 16 54.48 29.55 41.08
N PHE A 17 54.17 29.19 42.32
CA PHE A 17 54.12 30.14 43.42
C PHE A 17 55.46 30.25 44.10
N GLY A 18 56.05 31.46 44.08
CA GLY A 18 57.24 31.83 44.85
C GLY A 18 56.96 31.83 46.34
N LYS A 19 57.95 31.40 47.14
CA LYS A 19 57.93 31.45 48.59
C LYS A 19 57.91 32.92 49.07
N GLY A 20 56.81 33.36 49.72
CA GLY A 20 56.91 34.47 50.62
C GLY A 20 55.79 35.55 50.60
N ASP A 21 54.54 35.23 50.38
CA ASP A 21 53.49 36.23 50.68
C ASP A 21 52.28 35.58 51.33
N SER A 22 51.86 36.14 52.47
CA SER A 22 50.70 35.73 53.22
C SER A 22 49.42 36.17 52.51
N MET A 23 48.55 35.22 52.13
CA MET A 23 47.27 35.49 51.51
C MET A 23 46.36 36.43 52.35
N PRO A 24 45.73 37.45 51.71
CA PRO A 24 44.81 38.33 52.38
C PRO A 24 43.57 37.59 52.92
N ASN A 25 43.13 37.95 54.14
CA ASN A 25 41.98 37.32 54.82
C ASN A 25 40.64 37.26 54.02
N ARG A 26 40.52 38.06 52.98
CA ARG A 26 39.37 38.01 52.05
C ARG A 26 39.33 36.73 51.19
N PHE A 27 40.47 36.21 50.79
CA PHE A 27 40.56 34.95 50.00
C PHE A 27 40.24 33.71 50.81
N LYS A 28 40.61 33.69 52.11
CA LYS A 28 40.27 32.56 53.01
C LYS A 28 38.74 32.45 53.27
N LYS A 29 38.02 33.58 53.29
CA LYS A 29 36.55 33.55 53.38
C LYS A 29 35.88 33.04 52.11
N SER A 30 36.37 33.47 50.94
CA SER A 30 35.83 33.05 49.62
C SER A 30 36.02 31.57 49.37
N MET A 31 37.19 31.01 49.73
CA MET A 31 37.44 29.53 49.61
C MET A 31 36.57 28.71 50.54
N LYS A 32 36.24 29.21 51.76
CA LYS A 32 35.28 28.52 52.67
C LYS A 32 33.86 28.48 52.11
N HIS A 33 33.42 29.56 51.41
CA HIS A 33 32.11 29.57 50.73
C HIS A 33 32.09 28.70 49.46
N LEU A 34 33.19 28.62 48.72
CA LEU A 34 33.33 27.75 47.53
C LEU A 34 33.37 26.27 47.96
N ALA A 35 34.10 25.91 49.03
CA ALA A 35 34.11 24.57 49.57
C ALA A 35 32.75 24.14 50.15
N ALA A 36 32.03 25.07 50.79
CA ALA A 36 30.66 24.80 51.28
C ALA A 36 29.67 24.66 50.12
N ALA A 37 29.79 25.44 49.05
CA ALA A 37 28.96 25.30 47.85
C ALA A 37 29.23 23.99 47.07
N VAL A 38 30.47 23.55 46.96
CA VAL A 38 30.85 22.28 46.37
C VAL A 38 30.37 21.09 47.22
N CYS A 39 30.41 21.20 48.57
CA CYS A 39 29.84 20.16 49.44
C CYS A 39 28.32 20.12 49.40
N LEU A 40 27.62 21.26 49.21
CA LEU A 40 26.16 21.26 49.04
C LEU A 40 25.72 20.73 47.66
N THR A 41 26.51 20.88 46.61
CA THR A 41 26.23 20.29 45.28
C THR A 41 26.55 18.78 45.20
N LEU A 42 27.47 18.27 46.01
CA LEU A 42 27.71 16.84 46.08
C LEU A 42 26.71 16.04 46.92
N SER A 43 25.90 16.72 47.79
CA SER A 43 24.94 16.02 48.66
C SER A 43 23.55 15.81 47.99
N CYS A 44 23.33 16.25 46.75
CA CYS A 44 22.10 16.02 45.99
C CYS A 44 22.18 14.95 44.92
N VAL A 45 23.25 14.17 44.80
CA VAL A 45 23.21 12.95 44.03
C VAL A 45 22.59 11.88 44.93
N MET A 46 21.27 11.87 45.03
CA MET A 46 20.58 10.69 45.55
C MET A 46 20.97 9.53 44.65
N PRO A 47 21.42 8.40 45.16
CA PRO A 47 21.57 7.19 44.37
C PRO A 47 20.16 6.89 43.81
N CYS A 48 19.97 6.98 42.50
CA CYS A 48 18.78 6.45 41.86
C CYS A 48 18.81 4.93 42.19
N ALA A 49 17.98 4.53 43.19
CA ALA A 49 17.87 3.10 43.49
C ALA A 49 17.37 2.40 42.22
N ALA A 50 18.12 1.42 41.73
CA ALA A 50 17.71 0.63 40.60
C ALA A 50 16.31 0.02 40.88
N GLN A 51 15.40 0.06 39.91
CA GLN A 51 14.08 -0.53 40.06
C GLN A 51 14.21 -2.02 40.41
N GLU A 52 13.63 -2.43 41.55
CA GLU A 52 13.54 -3.83 41.91
C GLU A 52 12.40 -4.51 41.14
N PHE A 53 12.64 -5.75 40.70
CA PHE A 53 11.65 -6.59 40.03
C PHE A 53 11.14 -7.67 40.97
N LEU A 54 9.84 -7.99 40.85
CA LEU A 54 9.20 -9.10 41.57
C LEU A 54 9.14 -10.32 40.65
N PRO A 55 9.92 -11.38 40.87
CA PRO A 55 9.83 -12.62 40.10
C PRO A 55 8.48 -13.30 40.31
N VAL A 56 7.90 -13.92 39.26
CA VAL A 56 6.64 -14.67 39.36
C VAL A 56 6.65 -15.76 40.43
N SER A 57 7.81 -16.37 40.66
CA SER A 57 7.99 -17.38 41.70
C SER A 57 7.75 -16.89 43.14
N GLU A 58 7.83 -15.60 43.38
CA GLU A 58 7.58 -14.96 44.68
C GLU A 58 6.16 -14.43 44.83
N VAL A 59 5.35 -14.45 43.73
CA VAL A 59 3.98 -13.96 43.72
C VAL A 59 3.06 -14.95 44.43
N GLN A 60 2.22 -14.44 45.31
CA GLN A 60 1.24 -15.20 46.07
C GLN A 60 -0.17 -14.61 45.93
N GLU A 61 -1.20 -15.44 45.99
CA GLU A 61 -2.59 -15.00 46.06
C GLU A 61 -2.84 -14.12 47.29
N GLY A 62 -3.61 -13.05 47.10
CA GLY A 62 -3.90 -12.07 48.15
C GLY A 62 -2.86 -10.97 48.28
N MET A 63 -1.75 -10.98 47.55
CA MET A 63 -0.86 -9.84 47.49
C MET A 63 -1.58 -8.62 46.93
N HIS A 64 -1.32 -7.46 47.54
CA HIS A 64 -1.94 -6.17 47.18
C HIS A 64 -0.86 -5.20 46.64
N GLY A 65 -1.26 -4.37 45.68
CA GLY A 65 -0.39 -3.37 45.10
C GLY A 65 -1.14 -2.34 44.26
N TYR A 66 -0.42 -1.70 43.36
CA TYR A 66 -1.00 -0.67 42.49
C TYR A 66 -0.42 -0.76 41.07
N ALA A 67 -1.17 -0.18 40.11
CA ALA A 67 -0.67 0.02 38.77
C ALA A 67 -0.74 1.49 38.36
N LYS A 68 0.00 1.88 37.32
CA LYS A 68 0.09 3.24 36.80
C LYS A 68 -0.43 3.31 35.37
N THR A 69 -1.16 4.38 35.05
CA THR A 69 -1.65 4.64 33.68
C THR A 69 -2.03 6.10 33.47
N VAL A 70 -2.26 6.51 32.23
CA VAL A 70 -2.84 7.81 31.88
C VAL A 70 -4.26 7.58 31.35
N VAL A 71 -5.24 8.30 31.88
CA VAL A 71 -6.64 8.30 31.43
C VAL A 71 -7.11 9.64 30.90
N HIS A 72 -6.34 10.70 31.18
CA HIS A 72 -6.59 12.05 30.67
C HIS A 72 -5.26 12.82 30.56
N GLY A 73 -5.06 13.54 29.47
CA GLY A 73 -3.85 14.30 29.22
C GLY A 73 -2.60 13.42 29.11
N THR A 74 -1.58 13.80 29.88
CA THR A 74 -0.33 13.07 30.07
C THR A 74 -0.09 12.71 31.55
N LYS A 75 -1.05 13.03 32.44
CA LYS A 75 -0.91 12.80 33.88
C LYS A 75 -1.02 11.32 34.18
N ILE A 76 0.02 10.78 34.82
CA ILE A 76 0.03 9.40 35.30
C ILE A 76 -0.78 9.35 36.61
N GLU A 77 -1.71 8.42 36.67
CA GLU A 77 -2.57 8.14 37.82
C GLU A 77 -2.46 6.65 38.20
N THR A 78 -2.91 6.32 39.40
CA THR A 78 -2.79 4.96 39.96
C THR A 78 -4.16 4.32 40.20
N PHE A 79 -4.19 3.00 40.14
CA PHE A 79 -5.34 2.18 40.57
C PHE A 79 -4.86 0.95 41.34
N ASP A 80 -5.73 0.39 42.16
CA ASP A 80 -5.39 -0.73 43.04
C ASP A 80 -5.42 -2.07 42.29
N VAL A 81 -4.55 -2.98 42.70
CA VAL A 81 -4.41 -4.32 42.12
C VAL A 81 -4.31 -5.36 43.24
N ASP A 82 -5.18 -6.38 43.19
CA ASP A 82 -5.15 -7.56 44.04
C ASP A 82 -4.78 -8.79 43.22
N VAL A 83 -3.81 -9.56 43.66
CA VAL A 83 -3.41 -10.83 42.99
C VAL A 83 -4.42 -11.91 43.35
N LEU A 84 -5.02 -12.53 42.30
CA LEU A 84 -5.95 -13.65 42.43
C LEU A 84 -5.29 -15.02 42.22
N GLY A 85 -4.10 -15.07 41.62
CA GLY A 85 -3.38 -16.30 41.36
C GLY A 85 -2.49 -16.24 40.12
N ILE A 86 -1.88 -17.38 39.80
CA ILE A 86 -0.97 -17.52 38.64
C ILE A 86 -1.54 -18.53 37.67
N MET A 87 -1.66 -18.15 36.41
CA MET A 87 -2.04 -19.05 35.30
C MET A 87 -0.77 -19.57 34.61
N LYS A 88 -0.35 -20.76 34.98
CA LYS A 88 0.89 -21.36 34.48
C LYS A 88 0.81 -21.72 32.99
N GLY A 89 1.86 -21.38 32.26
CA GLY A 89 2.02 -21.70 30.84
C GLY A 89 0.99 -21.03 29.91
N LYS A 90 0.34 -19.93 30.35
CA LYS A 90 -0.66 -19.19 29.55
C LYS A 90 -0.12 -17.89 28.97
N GLY A 91 1.08 -17.50 29.36
CA GLY A 91 1.78 -16.33 28.80
C GLY A 91 2.45 -16.62 27.48
N ALA A 92 3.02 -15.58 26.91
CA ALA A 92 3.83 -15.67 25.71
C ALA A 92 4.96 -16.71 25.89
N THR A 93 5.25 -17.46 24.83
CA THR A 93 6.33 -18.45 24.82
C THR A 93 6.24 -19.53 25.93
N GLY A 94 5.02 -19.78 26.45
CA GLY A 94 4.81 -20.75 27.52
C GLY A 94 5.15 -20.22 28.91
N GLY A 95 5.37 -18.92 29.06
CA GLY A 95 5.50 -18.24 30.35
C GLY A 95 4.20 -18.23 31.16
N ASP A 96 4.27 -17.72 32.39
CA ASP A 96 3.13 -17.61 33.28
C ASP A 96 2.45 -16.24 33.12
N LEU A 97 1.14 -16.15 33.40
CA LEU A 97 0.42 -14.90 33.56
C LEU A 97 -0.10 -14.77 34.99
N VAL A 98 -0.08 -13.56 35.54
CA VAL A 98 -0.63 -13.31 36.87
C VAL A 98 -2.05 -12.79 36.73
N LEU A 99 -3.01 -13.49 37.30
CA LEU A 99 -4.43 -13.10 37.35
C LEU A 99 -4.62 -12.06 38.45
N VAL A 100 -5.22 -10.93 38.09
CA VAL A 100 -5.42 -9.81 39.01
C VAL A 100 -6.85 -9.28 38.94
N LYS A 101 -7.29 -8.70 40.07
CA LYS A 101 -8.48 -7.88 40.15
C LYS A 101 -8.05 -6.41 40.35
N VAL A 102 -8.67 -5.51 39.60
CA VAL A 102 -8.42 -4.07 39.71
C VAL A 102 -9.57 -3.37 40.38
N SER A 103 -9.27 -2.27 41.10
CA SER A 103 -10.28 -1.47 41.84
C SER A 103 -9.82 -0.03 42.01
N GLY A 104 -10.64 0.75 42.67
CA GLY A 104 -10.38 2.16 42.98
C GLY A 104 -11.11 3.15 42.07
N PRO A 105 -11.08 4.45 42.46
CA PRO A 105 -11.87 5.50 41.79
C PRO A 105 -11.57 5.62 40.28
N LEU A 106 -10.31 5.39 39.85
CA LEU A 106 -9.93 5.43 38.45
C LEU A 106 -10.64 4.33 37.65
N ILE A 107 -10.67 3.11 38.18
CA ILE A 107 -11.33 1.97 37.58
C ILE A 107 -12.85 2.13 37.56
N ASP A 108 -13.42 2.79 38.56
CA ASP A 108 -14.85 3.16 38.58
C ASP A 108 -15.17 4.17 37.46
N GLN A 109 -14.31 5.19 37.32
CA GLN A 109 -14.45 6.21 36.27
C GLN A 109 -14.34 5.64 34.86
N THR A 110 -13.46 4.66 34.62
CA THR A 110 -13.24 4.05 33.33
C THR A 110 -14.15 2.83 33.04
N GLU A 111 -15.03 2.49 33.96
CA GLU A 111 -15.91 1.31 33.90
C GLU A 111 -15.14 -0.02 33.78
N GLY A 112 -13.91 -0.07 34.31
CA GLY A 112 -13.04 -1.22 34.28
C GLY A 112 -11.72 -0.95 33.55
N ILE A 113 -10.98 -2.04 33.25
CA ILE A 113 -9.74 -2.00 32.47
C ILE A 113 -10.09 -1.62 31.02
N ALA A 114 -9.56 -0.50 30.55
CA ALA A 114 -9.76 -0.04 29.20
C ALA A 114 -8.65 -0.53 28.25
N GLN A 115 -8.98 -0.78 26.99
CA GLN A 115 -7.98 -0.91 25.92
C GLN A 115 -7.09 0.34 25.90
N GLY A 116 -5.77 0.15 25.77
CA GLY A 116 -4.78 1.22 25.97
C GLY A 116 -4.25 1.34 27.39
N MET A 117 -4.88 0.69 28.40
CA MET A 117 -4.23 0.44 29.68
C MET A 117 -3.23 -0.72 29.61
N SER A 118 -3.17 -1.43 28.49
CA SER A 118 -2.13 -2.42 28.22
C SER A 118 -0.74 -1.82 28.35
N GLY A 119 0.15 -2.47 29.09
CA GLY A 119 1.45 -1.93 29.46
C GLY A 119 1.48 -1.24 30.83
N SER A 120 0.34 -0.98 31.48
CA SER A 120 0.29 -0.37 32.82
C SER A 120 1.16 -1.16 33.79
N PRO A 121 2.27 -0.57 34.32
CA PRO A 121 3.17 -1.26 35.25
C PRO A 121 2.47 -1.53 36.57
N VAL A 122 2.58 -2.78 37.03
CA VAL A 122 2.02 -3.27 38.29
C VAL A 122 3.13 -3.41 39.34
N TYR A 123 2.94 -2.77 40.49
CA TYR A 123 3.88 -2.79 41.60
C TYR A 123 3.29 -3.49 42.80
N ILE A 124 4.03 -4.40 43.42
CA ILE A 124 3.74 -5.04 44.69
C ILE A 124 4.93 -4.76 45.62
N ASP A 125 4.66 -4.18 46.79
CA ASP A 125 5.69 -3.77 47.76
C ASP A 125 6.82 -2.91 47.13
N GLY A 126 6.46 -2.04 46.16
CA GLY A 126 7.41 -1.19 45.42
C GLY A 126 8.23 -1.88 44.34
N LYS A 127 8.12 -3.21 44.19
CA LYS A 127 8.79 -4.00 43.16
C LYS A 127 7.90 -4.14 41.92
N LEU A 128 8.46 -3.96 40.73
CA LEU A 128 7.75 -4.10 39.45
C LEU A 128 7.50 -5.58 39.15
N LEU A 129 6.22 -5.98 39.15
CA LEU A 129 5.77 -7.32 38.77
C LEU A 129 5.73 -7.52 37.24
N GLY A 130 5.18 -6.54 36.52
CA GLY A 130 4.96 -6.63 35.09
C GLY A 130 3.93 -5.63 34.59
N ALA A 131 3.21 -5.98 33.52
CA ALA A 131 2.27 -5.12 32.82
C ALA A 131 0.86 -5.71 32.74
N VAL A 132 -0.16 -4.92 33.00
CA VAL A 132 -1.54 -5.28 32.62
C VAL A 132 -1.59 -5.47 31.10
N ALA A 133 -2.03 -6.63 30.61
CA ALA A 133 -1.95 -6.99 29.20
C ALA A 133 -3.27 -7.47 28.61
N TYR A 134 -4.02 -8.29 29.32
CA TYR A 134 -5.25 -8.90 28.84
C TYR A 134 -6.41 -8.63 29.77
N GLY A 135 -7.62 -8.57 29.22
CA GLY A 135 -8.86 -8.45 29.95
C GLY A 135 -9.84 -9.57 29.63
N PHE A 136 -10.90 -9.64 30.42
CA PHE A 136 -12.04 -10.53 30.22
C PHE A 136 -13.29 -9.69 29.95
N PRO A 137 -13.80 -9.63 28.72
CA PRO A 137 -14.93 -8.76 28.35
C PRO A 137 -16.19 -8.97 29.21
N GLN A 138 -16.40 -10.21 29.67
CA GLN A 138 -17.60 -10.60 30.42
C GLN A 138 -17.45 -10.44 31.93
N SER A 139 -16.31 -9.95 32.42
CA SER A 139 -16.02 -9.81 33.87
C SER A 139 -16.40 -8.45 34.47
N GLY A 140 -17.09 -7.60 33.72
CA GLY A 140 -17.29 -6.21 34.10
C GLY A 140 -16.00 -5.38 34.10
N GLY A 141 -14.97 -5.85 33.34
CA GLY A 141 -13.71 -5.13 33.17
C GLY A 141 -12.78 -5.07 34.38
N ARG A 142 -13.11 -5.76 35.49
CA ARG A 142 -12.32 -5.66 36.74
C ARG A 142 -11.32 -6.79 36.94
N ILE A 143 -11.30 -7.77 36.05
CA ILE A 143 -10.36 -8.89 36.09
C ILE A 143 -9.48 -8.80 34.86
N GLY A 144 -8.18 -8.89 35.03
CA GLY A 144 -7.18 -8.85 33.99
C GLY A 144 -6.00 -9.79 34.24
N MET A 145 -5.10 -9.80 33.28
CA MET A 145 -3.87 -10.59 33.34
C MET A 145 -2.66 -9.67 33.23
N VAL A 146 -1.65 -9.97 34.00
CA VAL A 146 -0.35 -9.27 34.01
C VAL A 146 0.68 -10.15 33.35
N THR A 147 1.36 -9.63 32.32
CA THR A 147 2.56 -10.23 31.75
C THR A 147 3.77 -9.88 32.63
N PRO A 148 4.53 -10.89 33.12
CA PRO A 148 5.67 -10.65 34.01
C PRO A 148 6.76 -9.82 33.34
N ILE A 149 7.38 -8.90 34.11
CA ILE A 149 8.47 -8.05 33.61
C ILE A 149 9.65 -8.86 33.09
N GLY A 150 9.96 -10.00 33.71
CA GLY A 150 11.06 -10.86 33.25
C GLY A 150 10.86 -11.41 31.83
N ASP A 151 9.60 -11.60 31.38
CA ASP A 151 9.31 -12.00 30.00
C ASP A 151 9.41 -10.82 29.04
N MET A 152 8.96 -9.63 29.45
CA MET A 152 9.06 -8.42 28.65
C MET A 152 10.51 -7.98 28.40
N LEU A 153 11.38 -8.07 29.42
CA LEU A 153 12.80 -7.70 29.30
C LEU A 153 13.59 -8.61 28.35
N LYS A 154 13.10 -9.83 28.05
CA LYS A 154 13.69 -10.70 27.02
C LYS A 154 13.67 -10.05 25.63
N LEU A 155 12.73 -9.14 25.37
CA LEU A 155 12.67 -8.38 24.10
C LEU A 155 13.95 -7.59 23.83
N TRP A 156 14.67 -7.16 24.85
CA TRP A 156 15.92 -6.41 24.71
C TRP A 156 17.15 -7.30 24.37
N THR A 157 17.01 -8.60 24.51
CA THR A 157 18.11 -9.58 24.30
C THR A 157 17.97 -10.33 22.97
N ILE A 158 16.91 -10.06 22.22
CA ILE A 158 16.69 -10.68 20.90
C ILE A 158 17.48 -9.88 19.87
N ASP A 159 18.39 -10.54 19.16
CA ASP A 159 19.13 -9.92 18.07
C ASP A 159 18.20 -9.50 16.92
N ASP A 160 18.34 -8.25 16.47
CA ASP A 160 17.70 -7.76 15.25
C ASP A 160 18.16 -8.64 14.06
N GLY A 161 17.24 -9.41 13.48
CA GLY A 161 17.52 -10.28 12.31
C GLY A 161 17.39 -11.78 12.55
N LYS A 162 17.20 -12.26 13.77
CA LYS A 162 16.82 -13.67 14.02
C LYS A 162 15.33 -13.77 14.28
N ASP A 163 14.61 -14.30 13.32
CA ASP A 163 13.22 -14.71 13.52
C ASP A 163 13.23 -15.96 14.41
N THR A 164 12.82 -15.81 15.66
CA THR A 164 12.89 -16.90 16.65
C THR A 164 11.71 -17.85 16.57
N GLY A 165 10.80 -17.68 15.59
CA GLY A 165 9.69 -18.61 15.33
C GLY A 165 8.77 -18.90 16.52
N LEU A 166 8.70 -17.99 17.50
CA LEU A 166 7.91 -18.18 18.71
C LEU A 166 6.44 -17.88 18.41
N THR A 167 5.67 -18.92 18.15
CA THR A 167 4.21 -18.84 18.00
C THR A 167 3.58 -18.50 19.37
N PRO A 168 2.75 -17.47 19.49
CA PRO A 168 2.04 -17.19 20.73
C PRO A 168 1.13 -18.37 21.08
N PRO A 169 0.99 -18.74 22.37
CA PRO A 169 0.03 -19.75 22.77
C PRO A 169 -1.38 -19.30 22.39
N SER A 170 -2.18 -20.25 21.91
CA SER A 170 -3.59 -20.02 21.60
C SER A 170 -4.33 -19.53 22.87
N SER A 171 -4.50 -18.24 23.01
CA SER A 171 -5.17 -17.59 24.14
C SER A 171 -6.69 -17.61 23.97
N LYS A 172 -7.28 -18.82 23.78
CA LYS A 172 -8.75 -18.95 23.71
C LYS A 172 -9.40 -18.33 24.96
N GLY A 173 -10.12 -17.22 24.79
CA GLY A 173 -10.86 -16.54 25.85
C GLY A 173 -10.14 -15.33 26.49
N LEU A 174 -8.87 -15.07 26.20
CA LEU A 174 -8.15 -13.85 26.58
C LEU A 174 -8.17 -12.86 25.43
N ILE A 175 -8.49 -11.60 25.71
CA ILE A 175 -8.48 -10.53 24.70
C ILE A 175 -7.35 -9.57 25.04
N PRO A 176 -6.40 -9.35 24.09
CA PRO A 176 -5.41 -8.28 24.22
C PRO A 176 -6.10 -6.92 24.39
N LEU A 177 -5.56 -6.07 25.23
CA LEU A 177 -6.09 -4.72 25.48
C LEU A 177 -5.58 -3.70 24.45
N THR A 178 -5.39 -4.11 23.19
CA THR A 178 -4.99 -3.22 22.10
C THR A 178 -6.11 -2.23 21.79
N THR A 179 -5.80 -0.94 21.72
CA THR A 179 -6.76 0.09 21.28
C THR A 179 -7.14 -0.10 19.82
N PRO A 180 -8.29 0.43 19.37
CA PRO A 180 -8.47 0.75 17.96
C PRO A 180 -7.30 1.59 17.43
N LEU A 181 -7.04 1.53 16.12
CA LEU A 181 -6.01 2.37 15.52
C LEU A 181 -6.46 3.84 15.55
N MET A 182 -5.71 4.69 16.23
CA MET A 182 -5.94 6.13 16.22
C MET A 182 -5.47 6.68 14.86
N ALA A 183 -6.41 7.25 14.10
CA ALA A 183 -6.16 7.82 12.78
C ALA A 183 -6.45 9.32 12.80
N SER A 184 -5.47 10.15 12.46
CA SER A 184 -5.64 11.61 12.37
C SER A 184 -5.13 12.14 11.03
N GLY A 185 -5.73 13.24 10.58
CA GLY A 185 -5.45 13.88 9.30
C GLY A 185 -6.31 13.36 8.14
N TYR A 186 -6.93 12.21 8.24
CA TYR A 186 -7.74 11.61 7.16
C TYR A 186 -9.08 12.32 6.96
N THR A 187 -9.51 12.46 5.70
CA THR A 187 -10.91 12.85 5.38
C THR A 187 -11.88 11.75 5.79
N PRO A 188 -13.18 12.05 6.00
CA PRO A 188 -14.17 11.02 6.34
C PRO A 188 -14.22 9.87 5.31
N GLU A 189 -14.14 10.19 4.03
CA GLU A 189 -14.13 9.20 2.93
C GLU A 189 -12.88 8.32 2.98
N ALA A 190 -11.72 8.93 3.29
CA ALA A 190 -10.47 8.19 3.45
C ALA A 190 -10.48 7.30 4.71
N MET A 191 -11.19 7.70 5.77
CA MET A 191 -11.41 6.86 6.94
C MET A 191 -12.24 5.62 6.60
N ASP A 192 -13.31 5.77 5.82
CA ASP A 192 -14.14 4.64 5.37
C ASP A 192 -13.33 3.68 4.48
N PHE A 193 -12.53 4.24 3.55
CA PHE A 193 -11.65 3.45 2.69
C PHE A 193 -10.58 2.70 3.49
N LEU A 194 -9.93 3.39 4.43
CA LEU A 194 -8.96 2.80 5.36
C LEU A 194 -9.58 1.68 6.19
N ALA A 195 -10.78 1.90 6.74
CA ALA A 195 -11.49 0.91 7.53
C ALA A 195 -11.78 -0.36 6.71
N GLY A 196 -12.18 -0.21 5.45
CA GLY A 196 -12.36 -1.34 4.54
C GLY A 196 -11.07 -2.13 4.31
N LYS A 197 -9.97 -1.45 4.02
CA LYS A 197 -8.66 -2.08 3.76
C LYS A 197 -8.01 -2.71 5.01
N MET A 198 -8.31 -2.20 6.21
CA MET A 198 -7.77 -2.72 7.47
C MET A 198 -8.50 -3.96 8.00
N GLN A 199 -9.66 -4.35 7.42
CA GLN A 199 -10.39 -5.55 7.80
C GLN A 199 -9.56 -6.83 7.62
N ASP A 200 -8.77 -6.90 6.57
CA ASP A 200 -7.90 -8.04 6.28
C ASP A 200 -6.82 -8.25 7.35
N PHE A 201 -6.50 -7.20 8.11
CA PHE A 201 -5.55 -7.23 9.22
C PHE A 201 -6.26 -7.30 10.59
N HIS A 202 -7.59 -7.44 10.63
CA HIS A 202 -8.40 -7.44 11.86
C HIS A 202 -8.23 -6.17 12.71
N MET A 203 -7.97 -5.02 12.08
CA MET A 203 -7.78 -3.74 12.72
C MET A 203 -8.95 -2.80 12.45
N VAL A 204 -9.29 -2.01 13.46
CA VAL A 204 -10.38 -1.02 13.39
C VAL A 204 -9.77 0.38 13.56
N PRO A 205 -9.69 1.18 12.48
CA PRO A 205 -9.30 2.58 12.60
C PRO A 205 -10.42 3.40 13.24
N PHE A 206 -10.01 4.32 14.09
CA PHE A 206 -10.89 5.25 14.79
C PHE A 206 -10.40 6.68 14.59
N ALA A 207 -11.27 7.57 14.14
CA ALA A 207 -10.92 8.96 13.90
C ALA A 207 -10.49 9.63 15.21
N SER A 208 -9.31 10.21 15.21
CA SER A 208 -8.73 10.97 16.34
C SER A 208 -8.32 12.36 15.85
N ALA A 209 -8.17 13.28 16.80
CA ALA A 209 -7.65 14.61 16.52
C ALA A 209 -6.21 14.73 17.03
N SER A 210 -5.45 15.69 16.50
CA SER A 210 -4.18 16.09 17.08
C SER A 210 -4.43 16.96 18.32
N ALA A 211 -3.66 16.72 19.40
CA ALA A 211 -3.69 17.58 20.57
C ALA A 211 -2.71 18.75 20.40
N SER A 212 -2.99 19.88 21.05
CA SER A 212 -2.12 21.07 20.99
C SER A 212 -0.70 20.86 21.54
N GLN A 213 -0.46 19.77 22.25
CA GLN A 213 0.83 19.41 22.86
C GLN A 213 1.54 18.28 22.10
N ASP A 214 0.97 17.79 20.99
CA ASP A 214 1.50 16.63 20.26
C ASP A 214 2.90 16.86 19.67
N ASP A 215 3.25 18.10 19.38
CA ASP A 215 4.53 18.41 18.72
C ASP A 215 5.72 18.56 19.70
N VAL A 216 5.47 18.46 21.00
CA VAL A 216 6.53 18.60 22.02
C VAL A 216 6.89 17.22 22.58
N PRO A 217 8.11 16.69 22.27
CA PRO A 217 8.56 15.44 22.85
C PRO A 217 8.58 15.48 24.36
N GLN A 218 7.97 14.48 24.99
CA GLN A 218 7.98 14.29 26.45
C GLN A 218 8.81 13.05 26.80
N PRO A 219 9.58 13.07 27.88
CA PRO A 219 10.28 11.88 28.35
C PRO A 219 9.26 10.80 28.75
N LEU A 220 9.58 9.56 28.39
CA LEU A 220 8.78 8.40 28.82
C LEU A 220 9.18 7.97 30.22
N GLU A 221 8.19 7.64 31.02
CA GLU A 221 8.35 7.00 32.32
C GLU A 221 7.31 5.88 32.50
N PRO A 222 7.50 4.93 33.42
CA PRO A 222 6.54 3.87 33.67
C PRO A 222 5.13 4.42 33.97
N GLY A 223 4.17 4.07 33.14
CA GLY A 223 2.79 4.59 33.19
C GLY A 223 2.46 5.63 32.10
N SER A 224 3.45 6.21 31.41
CA SER A 224 3.25 7.13 30.28
C SER A 224 2.45 6.49 29.15
N ALA A 225 1.63 7.28 28.47
CA ALA A 225 0.99 6.86 27.23
C ALA A 225 2.00 6.91 26.06
N VAL A 226 2.01 5.88 25.24
CA VAL A 226 2.90 5.72 24.07
C VAL A 226 2.14 5.12 22.92
N SER A 227 2.47 5.52 21.67
CA SER A 227 1.92 4.90 20.46
C SER A 227 2.97 4.11 19.68
N ALA A 228 2.57 2.92 19.20
CA ALA A 228 3.22 2.21 18.12
C ALA A 228 2.51 2.60 16.81
N THR A 229 3.21 3.26 15.89
CA THR A 229 2.61 3.99 14.77
C THR A 229 3.12 3.44 13.45
N MET A 230 2.21 3.26 12.48
CA MET A 230 2.49 2.72 11.16
C MET A 230 2.64 3.80 10.08
N VAL A 231 1.96 4.94 10.26
CA VAL A 231 2.02 6.10 9.36
C VAL A 231 2.23 7.34 10.21
N THR A 232 3.17 8.22 9.80
CA THR A 232 3.46 9.50 10.46
C THR A 232 3.70 10.60 9.42
N GLY A 233 3.56 11.85 9.80
CA GLY A 233 3.61 13.03 8.95
C GLY A 233 2.28 13.76 8.94
N ASP A 234 1.81 14.15 7.75
CA ASP A 234 0.50 14.82 7.59
C ASP A 234 -0.67 13.90 8.01
N LEU A 235 -0.50 12.60 7.84
CA LEU A 235 -1.40 11.56 8.36
C LEU A 235 -0.69 10.80 9.48
N LYS A 236 -1.44 10.41 10.48
CA LYS A 236 -0.94 9.55 11.56
C LYS A 236 -1.88 8.37 11.76
N LEU A 237 -1.30 7.16 11.92
CA LEU A 237 -2.05 5.92 12.13
C LEU A 237 -1.29 5.01 13.10
N GLY A 238 -1.81 4.79 14.30
CA GLY A 238 -1.14 3.96 15.31
C GLY A 238 -2.02 3.53 16.46
N ALA A 239 -1.56 2.55 17.23
CA ALA A 239 -2.22 2.09 18.45
C ALA A 239 -1.60 2.72 19.68
N VAL A 240 -2.45 3.10 20.64
CA VAL A 240 -2.05 3.70 21.91
C VAL A 240 -2.00 2.63 23.00
N GLY A 241 -0.99 2.69 23.85
CA GLY A 241 -0.86 1.86 25.03
C GLY A 241 -0.10 2.57 26.16
N THR A 242 0.46 1.80 27.06
CA THR A 242 1.14 2.32 28.26
C THR A 242 2.56 1.74 28.36
N VAL A 243 3.51 2.58 28.77
CA VAL A 243 4.90 2.20 29.02
C VAL A 243 4.99 1.43 30.33
N THR A 244 5.64 0.25 30.29
CA THR A 244 5.82 -0.59 31.47
C THR A 244 7.11 -0.25 32.21
N TYR A 245 8.21 -0.17 31.47
CA TYR A 245 9.53 0.09 32.06
C TYR A 245 10.44 0.79 31.06
N VAL A 246 11.31 1.64 31.57
CA VAL A 246 12.33 2.38 30.83
C VAL A 246 13.68 2.20 31.51
N ASP A 247 14.72 1.93 30.73
CA ASP A 247 16.12 1.87 31.18
C ASP A 247 17.01 2.52 30.14
N GLY A 248 17.50 3.71 30.47
CA GLY A 248 18.26 4.55 29.56
C GLY A 248 17.42 4.95 28.33
N ASP A 249 17.82 4.52 27.17
CA ASP A 249 17.14 4.75 25.89
C ASP A 249 16.16 3.62 25.49
N ARG A 250 16.10 2.53 26.27
CA ARG A 250 15.25 1.37 25.97
C ARG A 250 13.95 1.40 26.75
N MET A 251 12.88 0.98 26.10
CA MET A 251 11.58 0.81 26.76
C MET A 251 10.93 -0.53 26.43
N VAL A 252 10.03 -1.00 27.32
CA VAL A 252 9.05 -2.06 27.03
C VAL A 252 7.66 -1.55 27.40
N ALA A 253 6.67 -1.95 26.58
CA ALA A 253 5.30 -1.49 26.73
C ALA A 253 4.28 -2.57 26.28
N PHE A 254 2.98 -2.31 26.47
CA PHE A 254 1.81 -3.09 26.05
C PHE A 254 1.62 -4.41 26.84
N GLY A 255 2.66 -5.18 27.12
CA GLY A 255 2.56 -6.47 27.78
C GLY A 255 1.95 -7.59 26.91
N HIS A 256 1.58 -7.30 25.69
CA HIS A 256 1.08 -8.20 24.64
C HIS A 256 1.53 -7.70 23.27
N PRO A 257 1.51 -8.52 22.20
CA PRO A 257 1.90 -8.06 20.87
C PRO A 257 0.91 -7.00 20.34
N PHE A 258 1.42 -6.10 19.51
CA PHE A 258 0.59 -5.22 18.70
C PHE A 258 0.06 -5.97 17.47
N MET A 259 0.97 -6.48 16.63
CA MET A 259 0.67 -7.26 15.43
C MET A 259 1.39 -8.61 15.39
N ASP A 260 2.24 -8.89 16.40
CA ASP A 260 3.06 -10.13 16.52
C ASP A 260 3.98 -10.34 15.31
N ARG A 261 4.65 -9.27 14.86
CA ARG A 261 5.50 -9.29 13.67
C ARG A 261 6.97 -9.60 13.94
N GLY A 262 7.36 -9.83 15.20
CA GLY A 262 8.73 -10.08 15.57
C GLY A 262 9.57 -8.80 15.54
N ASN A 263 10.60 -8.77 14.67
CA ASN A 263 11.37 -7.54 14.42
C ASN A 263 10.53 -6.56 13.61
N THR A 264 10.55 -5.30 14.00
CA THR A 264 9.70 -4.24 13.38
C THR A 264 10.46 -2.93 13.29
N ASP A 265 9.89 -2.00 12.53
CA ASP A 265 10.32 -0.60 12.40
C ASP A 265 9.12 0.33 12.61
N TYR A 266 8.30 0.10 13.68
CA TYR A 266 7.22 1.04 13.97
C TYR A 266 7.80 2.35 14.52
N PHE A 267 7.15 3.47 14.18
CA PHE A 267 7.47 4.75 14.81
C PHE A 267 6.98 4.75 16.25
N MET A 268 7.81 5.22 17.18
CA MET A 268 7.43 5.43 18.56
C MET A 268 7.04 6.89 18.78
N HIS A 269 5.83 7.13 19.27
CA HIS A 269 5.35 8.48 19.53
C HIS A 269 4.89 8.63 20.98
N ASN A 270 5.01 9.84 21.53
CA ASN A 270 4.23 10.23 22.69
C ASN A 270 2.73 10.16 22.36
N SER A 271 1.89 10.08 23.38
CA SER A 271 0.43 10.11 23.21
C SER A 271 -0.22 11.00 24.26
N TYR A 272 -1.22 11.74 23.82
CA TYR A 272 -2.12 12.50 24.71
C TYR A 272 -3.47 11.79 24.74
N ILE A 273 -4.00 11.52 25.92
CA ILE A 273 -5.28 10.83 26.10
C ILE A 273 -6.39 11.87 26.30
N PHE A 274 -7.33 11.95 25.36
CA PHE A 274 -8.48 12.85 25.49
C PHE A 274 -9.43 12.37 26.59
N THR A 275 -9.78 11.08 26.55
CA THR A 275 -10.69 10.43 27.50
C THR A 275 -10.66 8.91 27.31
N VAL A 276 -11.35 8.21 28.18
CA VAL A 276 -11.72 6.81 27.97
C VAL A 276 -13.16 6.75 27.46
N ILE A 277 -13.38 6.13 26.32
CA ILE A 277 -14.70 5.92 25.72
C ILE A 277 -15.34 4.70 26.36
N PRO A 278 -16.51 4.84 27.01
CA PRO A 278 -17.25 3.70 27.53
C PRO A 278 -17.68 2.74 26.40
N SER A 279 -17.66 1.46 26.67
CA SER A 279 -18.12 0.44 25.72
C SER A 279 -18.78 -0.71 26.47
N LYS A 280 -19.86 -1.26 25.90
CA LYS A 280 -20.55 -2.44 26.47
C LYS A 280 -19.65 -3.69 26.52
N ASN A 281 -18.64 -3.75 25.66
CA ASN A 281 -17.68 -4.86 25.63
C ASN A 281 -16.44 -4.53 26.47
N ILE A 282 -15.57 -3.65 25.97
CA ILE A 282 -14.37 -3.18 26.65
C ILE A 282 -14.24 -1.69 26.35
N PRO A 283 -14.11 -0.81 27.37
CA PRO A 283 -13.81 0.60 27.16
C PRO A 283 -12.44 0.76 26.50
N PHE A 284 -12.18 1.89 25.83
CA PHE A 284 -10.89 2.17 25.22
C PHE A 284 -10.46 3.62 25.38
N LYS A 285 -9.14 3.85 25.45
CA LYS A 285 -8.56 5.19 25.44
C LYS A 285 -8.69 5.80 24.07
N LEU A 286 -9.33 6.96 23.97
CA LEU A 286 -9.26 7.83 22.80
C LEU A 286 -8.08 8.78 23.01
N GLY A 287 -7.06 8.67 22.18
CA GLY A 287 -5.85 9.49 22.27
C GLY A 287 -5.38 10.01 20.92
N SER A 288 -4.43 10.94 20.95
CA SER A 288 -3.70 11.37 19.75
C SER A 288 -2.35 10.68 19.65
N VAL A 289 -1.83 10.61 18.43
CA VAL A 289 -0.44 10.26 18.14
C VAL A 289 0.37 11.56 18.13
N GLY A 290 1.23 11.74 19.12
CA GLY A 290 1.98 12.98 19.35
C GLY A 290 3.32 13.05 18.62
N ALA A 291 4.34 13.60 19.30
CA ALA A 291 5.70 13.73 18.77
C ALA A 291 6.38 12.37 18.60
N GLU A 292 7.13 12.20 17.51
CA GLU A 292 7.99 11.05 17.30
C GLU A 292 9.21 11.12 18.22
N ILE A 293 9.46 10.04 18.94
CA ILE A 293 10.51 9.97 19.97
C ILE A 293 11.48 8.82 19.81
N GLY A 294 11.21 7.90 18.87
CA GLY A 294 12.07 6.75 18.63
C GLY A 294 11.46 5.68 17.74
N THR A 295 11.93 4.45 17.91
CA THR A 295 11.46 3.28 17.18
C THR A 295 10.99 2.17 18.13
N VAL A 296 9.95 1.42 17.71
CA VAL A 296 9.58 0.13 18.28
C VAL A 296 10.16 -0.94 17.36
N ASN A 297 11.20 -1.61 17.81
CA ASN A 297 11.96 -2.58 17.01
C ASN A 297 11.61 -4.04 17.32
N GLN A 298 10.81 -4.31 18.36
CA GLN A 298 10.33 -5.64 18.72
C GLN A 298 8.83 -5.61 18.99
N ASP A 299 8.09 -6.56 18.37
CA ASP A 299 6.65 -6.76 18.55
C ASP A 299 6.38 -8.26 18.69
N ARG A 300 6.30 -8.74 19.93
CA ARG A 300 6.25 -10.18 20.25
C ARG A 300 5.26 -10.46 21.37
N GLY A 301 5.00 -11.72 21.63
CA GLY A 301 3.99 -12.19 22.57
C GLY A 301 4.02 -11.57 23.97
N ALA A 302 5.19 -11.15 24.49
CA ALA A 302 5.33 -10.52 25.81
C ALA A 302 5.15 -8.98 25.78
N GLY A 303 5.02 -8.36 24.61
CA GLY A 303 4.89 -6.92 24.48
C GLY A 303 5.64 -6.34 23.31
N ILE A 304 5.76 -5.02 23.32
CA ILE A 304 6.60 -4.28 22.38
C ILE A 304 7.85 -3.76 23.10
N GLY A 305 8.98 -3.80 22.39
CA GLY A 305 10.25 -3.22 22.82
C GLY A 305 10.68 -2.12 21.86
N GLY A 306 11.34 -1.08 22.37
CA GLY A 306 11.76 0.02 21.52
C GLY A 306 12.93 0.81 22.07
N MET A 307 13.45 1.71 21.25
CA MET A 307 14.58 2.58 21.54
C MET A 307 14.22 4.04 21.28
N MET A 308 14.33 4.87 22.30
CA MET A 308 14.18 6.33 22.19
C MET A 308 15.39 6.94 21.49
N GLY A 309 15.17 8.01 20.72
CA GLY A 309 16.24 8.71 19.99
C GLY A 309 16.74 8.01 18.73
N LYS A 310 16.32 6.77 18.44
CA LYS A 310 16.63 6.04 17.20
C LYS A 310 15.46 6.17 16.23
N LEU A 311 15.74 6.63 15.01
CA LEU A 311 14.71 6.68 13.96
C LEU A 311 14.54 5.31 13.31
N PRO A 312 13.30 4.86 13.04
CA PRO A 312 13.05 3.62 12.30
C PRO A 312 13.38 3.78 10.83
N HIS A 313 13.59 2.66 10.14
CA HIS A 313 13.50 2.60 8.69
C HIS A 313 12.08 2.99 8.27
N ALA A 314 11.96 3.72 7.17
CA ALA A 314 10.66 4.20 6.71
C ALA A 314 10.63 4.38 5.20
N VAL A 315 9.45 4.14 4.60
CA VAL A 315 9.14 4.49 3.22
C VAL A 315 8.47 5.85 3.21
N SER A 316 9.08 6.83 2.55
CA SER A 316 8.48 8.16 2.38
C SER A 316 7.49 8.14 1.22
N LEU A 317 6.31 8.72 1.39
CA LEU A 317 5.37 8.97 0.31
C LEU A 317 5.14 10.47 0.19
N HIS A 318 5.31 10.99 -1.01
CA HIS A 318 4.94 12.35 -1.39
C HIS A 318 3.92 12.28 -2.52
N ALA A 319 2.72 12.82 -2.29
CA ALA A 319 1.65 12.86 -3.28
C ALA A 319 1.24 14.31 -3.55
N SER A 320 1.47 14.75 -4.78
CA SER A 320 1.02 16.04 -5.30
C SER A 320 -0.23 15.82 -6.14
N VAL A 321 -1.36 16.39 -5.74
CA VAL A 321 -2.65 16.27 -6.43
C VAL A 321 -3.17 17.66 -6.78
N THR A 322 -3.48 17.88 -8.06
CA THR A 322 -4.10 19.11 -8.54
C THR A 322 -5.50 18.83 -9.02
N ASP A 323 -6.50 19.47 -8.43
CA ASP A 323 -7.87 19.54 -9.00
C ASP A 323 -7.89 20.60 -10.10
N GLU A 324 -8.06 20.16 -11.34
CA GLU A 324 -8.05 21.04 -12.51
C GLU A 324 -9.30 21.93 -12.61
N ASP A 325 -10.38 21.57 -11.93
CA ASP A 325 -11.63 22.35 -11.94
C ASP A 325 -11.53 23.56 -11.00
N THR A 326 -11.03 23.35 -9.78
CA THR A 326 -10.94 24.36 -8.72
C THR A 326 -9.56 24.98 -8.59
N LYS A 327 -8.53 24.37 -9.21
CA LYS A 327 -7.10 24.69 -9.06
C LYS A 327 -6.57 24.51 -7.64
N LYS A 328 -7.31 23.81 -6.79
CA LYS A 328 -6.84 23.41 -5.48
C LYS A 328 -5.71 22.39 -5.63
N LYS A 329 -4.66 22.57 -4.83
CA LYS A 329 -3.53 21.63 -4.76
C LYS A 329 -3.47 21.02 -3.38
N GLU A 330 -3.21 19.74 -3.34
CA GLU A 330 -2.87 18.98 -2.15
C GLU A 330 -1.46 18.46 -2.28
N ASP A 331 -0.65 18.64 -1.25
CA ASP A 331 0.75 18.23 -1.21
C ASP A 331 0.99 17.44 0.08
N LEU A 332 0.82 16.13 0.00
CA LEU A 332 0.82 15.22 1.14
C LEU A 332 2.19 14.59 1.35
N HIS A 333 2.71 14.68 2.57
CA HIS A 333 3.96 14.06 2.98
C HIS A 333 3.73 13.12 4.16
N VAL A 334 3.97 11.83 3.95
CA VAL A 334 3.90 10.83 5.01
C VAL A 334 5.10 9.91 4.97
N ARG A 335 5.40 9.29 6.12
CA ARG A 335 6.33 8.17 6.23
C ARG A 335 5.56 6.96 6.75
N MET A 336 5.84 5.81 6.17
CA MET A 336 5.17 4.54 6.45
C MET A 336 6.20 3.50 6.86
N ILE A 337 5.78 2.52 7.64
CA ILE A 337 6.62 1.38 8.00
C ILE A 337 6.96 0.54 6.76
N PRO A 338 8.20 0.01 6.65
CA PRO A 338 8.63 -0.81 5.51
C PRO A 338 8.16 -2.27 5.67
N ASN A 339 6.86 -2.49 5.79
CA ASN A 339 6.28 -3.82 5.95
C ASN A 339 5.64 -4.29 4.65
N GLU A 340 6.18 -5.34 4.02
CA GLU A 340 5.77 -5.87 2.71
C GLU A 340 4.25 -6.15 2.61
N ALA A 341 3.61 -6.57 3.71
CA ALA A 341 2.17 -6.87 3.72
C ALA A 341 1.30 -5.63 3.86
N LEU A 342 1.75 -4.63 4.62
CA LEU A 342 0.99 -3.42 4.93
C LEU A 342 1.26 -2.27 3.97
N LEU A 343 2.48 -2.16 3.45
CA LEU A 343 2.91 -1.03 2.62
C LEU A 343 1.98 -0.75 1.43
N PRO A 344 1.48 -1.77 0.68
CA PRO A 344 0.50 -1.52 -0.38
C PRO A 344 -0.76 -0.80 0.13
N THR A 345 -1.32 -1.27 1.24
CA THR A 345 -2.53 -0.69 1.86
C THR A 345 -2.26 0.72 2.41
N LEU A 346 -1.16 0.92 3.12
CA LEU A 346 -0.79 2.23 3.68
C LEU A 346 -0.56 3.26 2.57
N SER A 347 0.09 2.85 1.47
CA SER A 347 0.34 3.71 0.31
C SER A 347 -0.96 4.18 -0.33
N VAL A 348 -1.87 3.25 -0.66
CA VAL A 348 -3.10 3.61 -1.39
C VAL A 348 -4.09 4.37 -0.52
N THR A 349 -4.13 4.11 0.79
CA THR A 349 -5.01 4.88 1.68
C THR A 349 -4.52 6.31 1.85
N SER A 350 -3.20 6.54 1.84
CA SER A 350 -2.61 7.87 1.86
C SER A 350 -2.87 8.63 0.56
N VAL A 351 -2.70 7.97 -0.60
CA VAL A 351 -2.99 8.58 -1.92
C VAL A 351 -4.48 8.84 -2.09
N TYR A 352 -5.35 7.91 -1.67
CA TYR A 352 -6.80 8.11 -1.68
C TYR A 352 -7.19 9.37 -0.88
N HIS A 353 -6.59 9.54 0.33
CA HIS A 353 -6.80 10.74 1.13
C HIS A 353 -6.40 12.01 0.37
N ALA A 354 -5.22 12.03 -0.25
CA ALA A 354 -4.74 13.19 -0.99
C ALA A 354 -5.70 13.58 -2.14
N ILE A 355 -6.22 12.60 -2.89
CA ILE A 355 -7.21 12.84 -3.95
C ILE A 355 -8.52 13.36 -3.35
N SER A 356 -9.04 12.69 -2.32
CA SER A 356 -10.30 13.04 -1.66
C SER A 356 -10.23 14.45 -1.07
N ASN A 357 -9.10 14.83 -0.46
CA ASN A 357 -8.89 16.16 0.10
C ASN A 357 -8.75 17.23 -0.98
N ALA A 358 -8.02 16.95 -2.08
CA ALA A 358 -7.88 17.89 -3.19
C ALA A 358 -9.23 18.19 -3.85
N MET A 359 -10.02 17.15 -4.14
CA MET A 359 -11.32 17.28 -4.82
C MET A 359 -12.41 17.95 -3.97
N ASP A 360 -12.32 17.85 -2.65
CA ASP A 360 -13.36 18.31 -1.71
C ASP A 360 -14.78 17.78 -2.06
N ARG A 361 -14.84 16.61 -2.69
CA ARG A 361 -16.05 15.89 -3.08
C ARG A 361 -15.77 14.41 -3.33
N LYS A 362 -16.78 13.59 -3.17
CA LYS A 362 -16.79 12.21 -3.64
C LYS A 362 -17.57 12.12 -4.94
N GLY A 363 -17.08 11.39 -5.93
CA GLY A 363 -17.88 11.17 -7.13
C GLY A 363 -17.08 10.92 -8.40
N GLN A 364 -17.75 11.20 -9.51
CA GLN A 364 -17.20 10.99 -10.85
C GLN A 364 -16.02 11.92 -11.15
N GLY A 365 -15.13 11.43 -12.03
CA GLY A 365 -14.03 12.23 -12.55
C GLY A 365 -13.08 11.43 -13.43
N THR A 366 -12.18 12.17 -14.05
CA THR A 366 -11.01 11.63 -14.75
C THR A 366 -9.76 12.05 -14.01
N VAL A 367 -8.77 11.17 -13.93
CA VAL A 367 -7.46 11.46 -13.34
C VAL A 367 -6.35 11.01 -14.28
N ASP A 368 -5.36 11.88 -14.47
CA ASP A 368 -4.04 11.54 -14.97
C ASP A 368 -3.15 11.23 -13.77
N PHE A 369 -2.59 10.03 -13.72
CA PHE A 369 -1.87 9.52 -12.59
C PHE A 369 -0.47 9.05 -13.00
N THR A 370 0.54 9.69 -12.46
CA THR A 370 1.94 9.27 -12.60
C THR A 370 2.53 8.96 -11.23
N TYR A 371 3.19 7.82 -11.10
CA TYR A 371 3.89 7.47 -9.87
C TYR A 371 5.26 6.85 -10.15
N THR A 372 6.18 7.08 -9.23
CA THR A 372 7.54 6.53 -9.26
C THR A 372 7.86 5.89 -7.91
N LEU A 373 8.25 4.61 -7.95
CA LEU A 373 8.71 3.84 -6.81
C LEU A 373 10.23 3.79 -6.83
N TYR A 374 10.86 4.30 -5.79
CA TYR A 374 12.31 4.30 -5.66
C TYR A 374 12.73 3.21 -4.69
N PRO A 375 13.54 2.24 -5.13
CA PRO A 375 14.09 1.22 -4.26
C PRO A 375 15.11 1.79 -3.27
N GLU A 376 15.36 1.08 -2.19
CA GLU A 376 16.39 1.41 -1.20
C GLU A 376 17.80 1.22 -1.80
N ASP A 377 18.04 0.11 -2.50
CA ASP A 377 19.29 -0.09 -3.24
C ASP A 377 19.29 0.77 -4.51
N MET A 378 20.16 1.78 -4.51
CA MET A 378 20.31 2.69 -5.66
C MET A 378 20.85 2.02 -6.94
N LYS A 379 21.27 0.76 -6.89
CA LYS A 379 21.65 -0.02 -8.08
C LYS A 379 20.44 -0.60 -8.79
N GLN A 380 19.33 -0.81 -8.07
CA GLN A 380 18.07 -1.24 -8.65
C GLN A 380 17.40 -0.06 -9.37
N LYS A 381 16.69 -0.38 -10.46
CA LYS A 381 16.04 0.67 -11.26
C LYS A 381 14.75 1.13 -10.59
N PRO A 382 14.48 2.43 -10.55
CA PRO A 382 13.17 2.94 -10.16
C PRO A 382 12.08 2.42 -11.10
N PHE A 383 10.89 2.23 -10.57
CA PHE A 383 9.70 1.87 -11.33
C PHE A 383 8.86 3.13 -11.55
N THR A 384 8.67 3.54 -12.81
CA THR A 384 7.82 4.71 -13.13
C THR A 384 6.69 4.28 -14.06
N ARG A 385 5.47 4.70 -13.73
CA ARG A 385 4.30 4.44 -14.55
C ARG A 385 3.35 5.62 -14.55
N SER A 386 2.74 5.84 -15.73
CA SER A 386 1.66 6.81 -15.91
C SER A 386 0.44 6.08 -16.47
N ASN A 387 -0.75 6.46 -16.03
CA ASN A 387 -2.00 5.93 -16.55
C ASN A 387 -3.12 6.97 -16.39
N MET A 388 -4.23 6.78 -17.09
CA MET A 388 -5.42 7.62 -16.99
C MET A 388 -6.62 6.78 -16.53
N TYR A 389 -7.41 7.31 -15.60
CA TYR A 389 -8.59 6.61 -15.09
C TYR A 389 -9.83 7.49 -15.20
N TRP A 390 -10.95 6.85 -15.38
CA TRP A 390 -12.26 7.48 -15.24
C TRP A 390 -13.19 6.59 -14.41
N SER A 391 -13.97 7.23 -13.55
CA SER A 391 -15.01 6.57 -12.77
C SER A 391 -16.27 7.42 -12.74
N SER A 392 -17.42 6.77 -12.83
CA SER A 392 -18.73 7.41 -12.62
C SER A 392 -19.18 7.44 -11.16
N LYS A 393 -18.45 6.78 -10.25
CA LYS A 393 -18.80 6.61 -8.84
C LYS A 393 -17.78 7.26 -7.91
N ASP A 394 -16.57 6.73 -7.89
CA ASP A 394 -15.48 7.19 -7.06
C ASP A 394 -14.19 7.12 -7.86
N ILE A 395 -13.65 8.27 -8.23
CA ILE A 395 -12.43 8.34 -9.02
C ILE A 395 -11.20 8.12 -8.13
N ALA A 396 -11.26 8.51 -6.85
CA ALA A 396 -10.17 8.30 -5.91
C ALA A 396 -9.93 6.80 -5.69
N GLU A 397 -10.99 6.02 -5.44
CA GLU A 397 -10.90 4.57 -5.29
C GLU A 397 -10.38 3.90 -6.58
N ARG A 398 -10.96 4.27 -7.74
CA ARG A 398 -10.59 3.66 -9.02
C ARG A 398 -9.13 3.86 -9.40
N SER A 399 -8.56 5.01 -9.07
CA SER A 399 -7.21 5.36 -9.50
C SER A 399 -6.10 4.67 -8.71
N VAL A 400 -6.34 4.26 -7.46
CA VAL A 400 -5.31 3.68 -6.60
C VAL A 400 -5.14 2.16 -6.74
N ASP A 401 -6.03 1.47 -7.45
CA ASP A 401 -5.99 0.00 -7.61
C ASP A 401 -4.69 -0.49 -8.27
N GLU A 402 -4.22 0.19 -9.32
CA GLU A 402 -2.98 -0.19 -10.00
C GLU A 402 -1.77 0.01 -9.09
N LEU A 403 -1.70 1.13 -8.35
CA LEU A 403 -0.62 1.38 -7.39
C LEU A 403 -0.56 0.29 -6.32
N TYR A 404 -1.73 -0.12 -5.78
CA TYR A 404 -1.81 -1.23 -4.83
C TYR A 404 -1.17 -2.50 -5.38
N ASN A 405 -1.58 -2.91 -6.59
CA ASN A 405 -1.11 -4.14 -7.21
C ASN A 405 0.37 -4.09 -7.54
N VAL A 406 0.86 -2.96 -8.06
CA VAL A 406 2.28 -2.80 -8.41
C VAL A 406 3.16 -2.82 -7.16
N VAL A 407 2.80 -2.07 -6.10
CA VAL A 407 3.56 -2.08 -4.84
C VAL A 407 3.56 -3.49 -4.25
N ARG A 408 2.41 -4.18 -4.21
CA ARG A 408 2.29 -5.55 -3.73
C ARG A 408 3.17 -6.52 -4.52
N LEU A 409 3.13 -6.47 -5.85
CA LEU A 409 3.90 -7.38 -6.71
C LEU A 409 5.41 -7.14 -6.61
N LEU A 410 5.85 -5.89 -6.47
CA LEU A 410 7.26 -5.57 -6.34
C LEU A 410 7.80 -5.90 -4.96
N GLU A 411 7.07 -5.62 -3.89
CA GLU A 411 7.50 -5.91 -2.51
C GLU A 411 7.44 -7.43 -2.18
N GLN A 412 6.39 -8.12 -2.64
CA GLN A 412 6.14 -9.53 -2.31
C GLN A 412 6.58 -10.50 -3.42
N ASN A 413 7.44 -10.06 -4.36
CA ASN A 413 7.92 -10.92 -5.42
C ASN A 413 8.79 -12.08 -4.86
N ARG A 414 8.84 -13.18 -5.61
CA ARG A 414 9.57 -14.40 -5.21
C ARG A 414 11.05 -14.42 -5.63
N PHE A 415 11.52 -13.42 -6.36
CA PHE A 415 12.84 -13.46 -7.00
C PHE A 415 13.92 -12.80 -6.17
N GLU A 416 13.69 -11.54 -5.77
CA GLU A 416 14.64 -10.75 -4.99
C GLU A 416 13.92 -9.70 -4.13
N LYS A 417 14.57 -9.24 -3.07
CA LYS A 417 14.03 -8.13 -2.28
C LYS A 417 14.12 -6.82 -3.06
N TYR A 418 13.00 -6.10 -3.08
CA TYR A 418 12.89 -4.78 -3.68
C TYR A 418 12.28 -3.80 -2.67
N PRO A 419 12.96 -3.59 -1.50
CA PRO A 419 12.43 -2.70 -0.47
C PRO A 419 12.37 -1.27 -1.00
N LEU A 420 11.24 -0.61 -0.80
CA LEU A 420 11.03 0.76 -1.24
C LEU A 420 11.60 1.75 -0.21
N ARG A 421 12.30 2.78 -0.71
CA ARG A 421 12.71 3.95 0.06
C ARG A 421 11.69 5.07 -0.03
N SER A 422 11.13 5.30 -1.21
CA SER A 422 10.13 6.36 -1.41
C SER A 422 9.20 6.09 -2.57
N ILE A 423 8.00 6.65 -2.45
CA ILE A 423 6.94 6.67 -3.44
C ILE A 423 6.63 8.13 -3.77
N MET A 424 6.76 8.50 -5.04
CA MET A 424 6.41 9.83 -5.54
C MET A 424 5.16 9.69 -6.40
N VAL A 425 4.17 10.53 -6.17
CA VAL A 425 2.88 10.53 -6.87
C VAL A 425 2.59 11.93 -7.37
N ASP A 426 2.22 12.03 -8.65
CA ASP A 426 1.74 13.25 -9.29
C ASP A 426 0.41 12.98 -9.99
N MET A 427 -0.62 13.76 -9.69
CA MET A 427 -1.98 13.52 -10.15
C MET A 427 -2.69 14.83 -10.54
N HIS A 428 -3.40 14.75 -11.66
CA HIS A 428 -4.30 15.80 -12.15
C HIS A 428 -5.71 15.24 -12.25
N VAL A 429 -6.62 15.76 -11.45
CA VAL A 429 -8.00 15.28 -11.39
C VAL A 429 -8.97 16.34 -11.91
N THR A 430 -9.99 15.91 -12.66
CA THR A 430 -11.07 16.79 -13.15
C THR A 430 -12.42 16.09 -13.06
N SER A 431 -13.51 16.84 -12.94
CA SER A 431 -14.87 16.32 -13.04
C SER A 431 -15.27 15.96 -14.46
N GLU A 432 -14.51 16.42 -15.46
CA GLU A 432 -14.76 16.16 -16.86
C GLU A 432 -14.65 14.67 -17.18
N ARG A 433 -15.59 14.16 -17.95
CA ARG A 433 -15.56 12.80 -18.48
C ARG A 433 -14.70 12.73 -19.73
N LYS A 434 -13.41 12.47 -19.59
CA LYS A 434 -12.47 12.26 -20.70
C LYS A 434 -12.45 10.77 -21.09
N THR A 435 -13.51 10.31 -21.76
CA THR A 435 -13.62 8.93 -22.26
C THR A 435 -13.95 8.96 -23.75
N ALA A 436 -13.44 7.98 -24.51
CA ALA A 436 -13.81 7.80 -25.89
C ALA A 436 -14.12 6.33 -26.20
N GLN A 437 -15.11 6.12 -27.08
CA GLN A 437 -15.50 4.81 -27.57
C GLN A 437 -14.81 4.53 -28.90
N LEU A 438 -14.14 3.38 -29.03
CA LEU A 438 -13.72 2.86 -30.32
C LEU A 438 -14.99 2.42 -31.09
N LEU A 439 -15.34 3.17 -32.14
CA LEU A 439 -16.51 2.88 -32.97
C LEU A 439 -16.23 1.77 -33.96
N ASP A 440 -15.12 1.91 -34.66
CA ASP A 440 -14.59 0.94 -35.60
C ASP A 440 -13.11 1.23 -35.89
N ALA A 441 -12.49 0.33 -36.61
CA ALA A 441 -11.15 0.54 -37.15
C ALA A 441 -11.07 -0.03 -38.57
N SER A 442 -10.08 0.38 -39.34
CA SER A 442 -9.74 -0.18 -40.62
C SER A 442 -8.26 -0.58 -40.64
N ALA A 443 -7.96 -1.70 -41.27
CA ALA A 443 -6.59 -2.21 -41.38
C ALA A 443 -6.24 -2.54 -42.85
N SER A 444 -5.06 -2.14 -43.29
CA SER A 444 -4.60 -2.39 -44.67
C SER A 444 -3.05 -2.53 -44.72
N PRO A 445 -2.50 -3.43 -45.53
CA PRO A 445 -3.16 -4.49 -46.33
C PRO A 445 -3.64 -5.64 -45.44
N ILE A 446 -4.71 -6.35 -45.84
CA ILE A 446 -5.22 -7.54 -45.13
C ILE A 446 -4.55 -8.85 -45.60
N ILE A 447 -3.73 -8.81 -46.65
CA ILE A 447 -2.89 -9.91 -47.13
C ILE A 447 -1.44 -9.47 -47.01
N VAL A 448 -0.70 -10.15 -46.14
CA VAL A 448 0.65 -9.76 -45.73
C VAL A 448 1.61 -10.95 -45.70
N SER A 449 2.89 -10.66 -45.61
CA SER A 449 3.94 -11.63 -45.29
C SER A 449 4.60 -11.30 -43.96
N PRO A 450 5.28 -12.28 -43.32
CA PRO A 450 6.12 -11.99 -42.15
C PRO A 450 7.09 -10.84 -42.41
N GLY A 451 7.11 -9.83 -41.52
CA GLY A 451 7.90 -8.61 -41.66
C GLY A 451 7.19 -7.44 -42.37
N ASP A 452 6.01 -7.64 -42.96
CA ASP A 452 5.24 -6.55 -43.54
C ASP A 452 4.61 -5.65 -42.46
N THR A 453 4.29 -4.41 -42.88
CA THR A 453 3.61 -3.44 -42.04
C THR A 453 2.13 -3.31 -42.40
N ILE A 454 1.27 -3.40 -41.41
CA ILE A 454 -0.16 -3.16 -41.51
C ILE A 454 -0.41 -1.74 -40.98
N TYR A 455 -1.15 -0.93 -41.73
CA TYR A 455 -1.61 0.39 -41.32
C TYR A 455 -3.01 0.26 -40.75
N VAL A 456 -3.20 0.72 -39.52
CA VAL A 456 -4.48 0.66 -38.80
C VAL A 456 -4.94 2.08 -38.50
N ARG A 457 -6.20 2.38 -38.84
CA ARG A 457 -6.85 3.63 -38.50
C ARG A 457 -8.05 3.35 -37.61
N ALA A 458 -7.98 3.78 -36.36
CA ALA A 458 -9.04 3.68 -35.38
C ALA A 458 -9.92 4.95 -35.40
N ARG A 459 -11.25 4.79 -35.41
CA ARG A 459 -12.24 5.85 -35.33
C ARG A 459 -12.80 5.91 -33.91
N LEU A 460 -12.64 7.03 -33.25
CA LEU A 460 -12.91 7.25 -31.84
C LEU A 460 -13.97 8.33 -31.65
N SER A 461 -14.93 8.07 -30.76
CA SER A 461 -15.99 9.03 -30.41
C SER A 461 -15.86 9.41 -28.94
N PRO A 462 -15.38 10.63 -28.62
CA PRO A 462 -15.38 11.13 -27.25
C PRO A 462 -16.79 11.27 -26.70
N TYR A 463 -16.93 11.20 -25.38
CA TYR A 463 -18.19 11.49 -24.74
C TYR A 463 -18.61 12.94 -25.00
N ARG A 464 -19.70 13.13 -25.77
CA ARG A 464 -20.23 14.45 -26.19
C ARG A 464 -19.22 15.30 -26.97
N GLY A 465 -18.25 14.67 -27.66
CA GLY A 465 -17.25 15.33 -28.49
C GLY A 465 -17.34 14.92 -29.96
N GLU A 466 -16.53 15.57 -30.79
CA GLU A 466 -16.42 15.24 -32.21
C GLU A 466 -15.58 13.98 -32.43
N VAL A 467 -15.99 13.18 -33.43
CA VAL A 467 -15.26 11.97 -33.82
C VAL A 467 -13.88 12.34 -34.37
N PHE A 468 -12.86 11.62 -33.89
CA PHE A 468 -11.49 11.77 -34.36
C PHE A 468 -10.88 10.42 -34.71
N TYR A 469 -9.70 10.45 -35.35
CA TYR A 469 -8.99 9.27 -35.80
C TYR A 469 -7.61 9.19 -35.18
N LYS A 470 -7.15 7.94 -34.91
CA LYS A 470 -5.77 7.63 -34.58
C LYS A 470 -5.23 6.61 -35.56
N ASP A 471 -4.04 6.90 -36.07
CA ASP A 471 -3.33 6.02 -37.00
C ASP A 471 -2.21 5.30 -36.26
N LEU A 472 -2.11 3.99 -36.50
CA LEU A 472 -1.08 3.11 -35.96
C LEU A 472 -0.47 2.28 -37.07
N THR A 473 0.76 1.79 -36.84
CA THR A 473 1.39 0.79 -37.70
C THR A 473 1.66 -0.45 -36.87
N PHE A 474 1.37 -1.61 -37.44
CA PHE A 474 1.67 -2.89 -36.82
C PHE A 474 2.58 -3.69 -37.75
N THR A 475 3.74 -4.12 -37.24
CA THR A 475 4.68 -4.94 -38.00
C THR A 475 4.45 -6.41 -37.70
N VAL A 476 4.10 -7.18 -38.73
CA VAL A 476 3.91 -8.64 -38.61
C VAL A 476 5.25 -9.29 -38.22
N PRO A 477 5.28 -10.12 -37.16
CA PRO A 477 6.50 -10.79 -36.72
C PRO A 477 7.16 -11.59 -37.87
N LYS A 478 8.49 -11.58 -37.90
CA LYS A 478 9.24 -12.33 -38.94
C LYS A 478 9.07 -13.84 -38.83
N ASP A 479 8.75 -14.33 -37.64
CA ASP A 479 8.48 -15.74 -37.32
C ASP A 479 6.99 -16.08 -37.28
N GLN A 480 6.13 -15.16 -37.77
CA GLN A 480 4.70 -15.38 -37.85
C GLN A 480 4.35 -16.55 -38.77
N SER A 481 3.53 -17.48 -38.28
CA SER A 481 3.03 -18.61 -39.06
C SER A 481 2.13 -18.15 -40.19
N TYR A 482 2.17 -18.90 -41.32
CA TYR A 482 1.27 -18.66 -42.45
C TYR A 482 -0.15 -19.13 -42.13
N GLY A 483 -1.14 -18.42 -42.62
CA GLY A 483 -2.56 -18.75 -42.45
C GLY A 483 -3.40 -17.51 -42.13
N ASP A 484 -4.63 -17.75 -41.67
CA ASP A 484 -5.52 -16.71 -41.22
C ASP A 484 -5.21 -16.37 -39.76
N MET A 485 -5.02 -15.07 -39.49
CA MET A 485 -4.70 -14.54 -38.20
C MET A 485 -5.70 -13.46 -37.80
N ILE A 486 -5.88 -13.23 -36.50
CA ILE A 486 -6.77 -12.20 -35.98
C ILE A 486 -5.91 -11.07 -35.41
N LEU A 487 -6.16 -9.87 -35.91
CA LEU A 487 -5.65 -8.62 -35.38
C LEU A 487 -6.75 -7.97 -34.55
N GLU A 488 -6.46 -7.69 -33.28
CA GLU A 488 -7.37 -6.94 -32.39
C GLU A 488 -6.93 -5.49 -32.28
N VAL A 489 -7.92 -4.60 -32.31
CA VAL A 489 -7.74 -3.17 -32.00
C VAL A 489 -8.63 -2.86 -30.82
N ARG A 490 -8.07 -2.36 -29.73
CA ARG A 490 -8.81 -2.14 -28.47
C ARG A 490 -8.30 -0.94 -27.68
N GLY A 491 -9.08 -0.51 -26.71
CA GLY A 491 -8.57 0.35 -25.63
C GLY A 491 -7.57 -0.38 -24.73
N GLY A 492 -6.52 0.29 -24.26
CA GLY A 492 -5.49 -0.35 -23.46
C GLY A 492 -5.98 -0.93 -22.12
N GLY A 493 -7.00 -0.32 -21.51
CA GLY A 493 -7.65 -0.86 -20.31
C GLY A 493 -8.75 -1.90 -20.57
N VAL A 494 -8.98 -2.28 -21.83
CA VAL A 494 -10.00 -3.27 -22.23
C VAL A 494 -9.34 -4.64 -22.29
N VAL A 495 -9.84 -5.57 -21.47
CA VAL A 495 -9.44 -6.99 -21.57
C VAL A 495 -10.25 -7.63 -22.70
N PRO A 496 -9.62 -8.29 -23.67
CA PRO A 496 -10.34 -8.94 -24.75
C PRO A 496 -11.38 -9.94 -24.25
N LEU A 497 -12.57 -9.93 -24.84
CA LEU A 497 -13.68 -10.80 -24.44
C LEU A 497 -13.31 -12.30 -24.36
N PRO A 498 -12.48 -12.86 -25.25
CA PRO A 498 -12.05 -14.25 -25.14
C PRO A 498 -11.28 -14.54 -23.85
N TYR A 499 -10.43 -13.61 -23.38
CA TYR A 499 -9.71 -13.77 -22.11
C TYR A 499 -10.65 -13.68 -20.91
N LEU A 500 -11.64 -12.77 -20.94
CA LEU A 500 -12.67 -12.68 -19.90
C LEU A 500 -13.50 -13.97 -19.79
N ILE A 501 -13.85 -14.59 -20.91
CA ILE A 501 -14.57 -15.87 -20.92
C ILE A 501 -13.70 -16.98 -20.32
N GLN A 502 -12.43 -17.04 -20.64
CA GLN A 502 -11.50 -17.98 -20.01
C GLN A 502 -11.41 -17.73 -18.50
N GLN A 503 -11.24 -16.48 -18.08
CA GLN A 503 -11.17 -16.11 -16.67
C GLN A 503 -12.41 -16.57 -15.90
N GLN A 504 -13.61 -16.30 -16.43
CA GLN A 504 -14.88 -16.75 -15.83
C GLN A 504 -15.03 -18.26 -15.83
N LYS A 505 -14.67 -18.93 -16.92
CA LYS A 505 -14.78 -20.39 -17.07
C LYS A 505 -13.92 -21.14 -16.05
N PHE A 506 -12.77 -20.58 -15.65
CA PHE A 506 -11.83 -21.19 -14.71
C PHE A 506 -11.92 -20.60 -13.30
N ASN A 507 -12.86 -19.68 -13.04
CA ASN A 507 -13.00 -18.99 -11.74
C ASN A 507 -11.67 -18.35 -11.27
N LEU A 508 -10.92 -17.77 -12.20
CA LEU A 508 -9.62 -17.17 -11.92
C LEU A 508 -9.84 -15.79 -11.29
N THR A 509 -9.42 -15.62 -10.05
CA THR A 509 -9.29 -14.31 -9.42
C THR A 509 -7.99 -13.63 -9.87
N ASP A 510 -7.90 -12.32 -9.71
CA ASP A 510 -6.67 -11.58 -10.06
C ASP A 510 -5.45 -12.13 -9.30
N GLU A 511 -5.62 -12.57 -8.04
CA GLU A 511 -4.56 -13.22 -7.27
C GLU A 511 -4.12 -14.55 -7.88
N ILE A 512 -5.05 -15.33 -8.44
CA ILE A 512 -4.73 -16.58 -9.13
C ILE A 512 -4.03 -16.27 -10.45
N LEU A 513 -4.50 -15.25 -11.19
CA LEU A 513 -3.85 -14.79 -12.42
C LEU A 513 -2.41 -14.35 -12.16
N ASP A 514 -2.16 -13.59 -11.10
CA ASP A 514 -0.81 -13.18 -10.72
C ASP A 514 0.09 -14.37 -10.34
N ARG A 515 -0.46 -15.42 -9.74
CA ARG A 515 0.27 -16.65 -9.43
C ARG A 515 0.57 -17.50 -10.67
N ILE A 516 -0.30 -17.44 -11.66
CA ILE A 516 -0.16 -18.17 -12.95
C ILE A 516 0.77 -17.41 -13.91
N ARG A 517 0.84 -16.07 -13.81
CA ARG A 517 1.79 -15.27 -14.57
C ARG A 517 3.21 -15.72 -14.27
N THR A 518 3.81 -16.45 -15.18
CA THR A 518 5.20 -16.92 -15.04
C THR A 518 6.15 -15.83 -15.46
N TYR A 519 6.68 -15.12 -14.48
CA TYR A 519 7.85 -14.24 -14.69
C TYR A 519 9.12 -15.07 -14.57
N LYS A 520 10.12 -14.80 -15.45
CA LYS A 520 11.41 -15.50 -15.46
C LYS A 520 12.28 -15.10 -14.27
N ASP A 521 12.36 -13.80 -14.04
CA ASP A 521 13.15 -13.17 -13.01
C ASP A 521 12.55 -11.81 -12.65
N PHE A 522 13.17 -11.09 -11.73
CA PHE A 522 12.71 -9.77 -11.31
C PHE A 522 12.74 -8.73 -12.44
N ASN A 523 13.73 -8.77 -13.33
CA ASN A 523 13.80 -7.82 -14.44
C ASN A 523 12.66 -8.03 -15.44
N ASP A 524 12.27 -9.28 -15.66
CA ASP A 524 11.10 -9.62 -16.49
C ASP A 524 9.80 -9.11 -15.83
N LEU A 525 9.60 -9.36 -14.54
CA LEU A 525 8.48 -8.80 -13.77
C LEU A 525 8.44 -7.26 -13.88
N HIS A 526 9.52 -6.59 -13.54
CA HIS A 526 9.64 -5.14 -13.55
C HIS A 526 9.37 -4.55 -14.94
N SER A 527 9.96 -5.16 -15.98
CA SER A 527 9.81 -4.71 -17.37
C SER A 527 8.38 -4.89 -17.87
N ARG A 528 7.73 -6.03 -17.59
CA ARG A 528 6.35 -6.29 -18.01
C ARG A 528 5.36 -5.37 -17.34
N LEU A 529 5.49 -5.14 -16.02
CA LEU A 529 4.65 -4.18 -15.29
C LEU A 529 4.80 -2.76 -15.85
N MET A 530 6.02 -2.33 -16.21
CA MET A 530 6.24 -1.03 -16.84
C MET A 530 5.63 -0.91 -18.23
N LYS A 531 5.55 -2.01 -18.98
CA LYS A 531 5.04 -2.06 -20.37
C LYS A 531 3.56 -2.42 -20.47
N GLU A 532 2.87 -2.63 -19.36
CA GLU A 532 1.42 -2.86 -19.39
C GLU A 532 0.71 -1.73 -20.11
N ASP A 533 -0.34 -2.06 -20.88
CA ASP A 533 -1.09 -1.08 -21.64
C ASP A 533 -1.75 -0.07 -20.70
N ARG A 534 -1.85 1.18 -21.16
CA ARG A 534 -2.47 2.27 -20.41
C ARG A 534 -3.90 2.49 -20.88
N ASN A 535 -4.78 2.85 -19.99
CA ASN A 535 -6.21 3.02 -20.29
C ASN A 535 -6.47 4.09 -21.39
N ASN A 536 -5.54 5.02 -21.56
CA ASN A 536 -5.63 6.08 -22.58
C ASN A 536 -4.95 5.72 -23.90
N GLN A 537 -4.67 4.44 -24.15
CA GLN A 537 -4.06 3.97 -25.39
C GLN A 537 -5.08 3.28 -26.29
N VAL A 538 -4.88 3.41 -27.61
CA VAL A 538 -5.38 2.47 -28.59
C VAL A 538 -4.26 1.45 -28.85
N VAL A 539 -4.57 0.18 -28.68
CA VAL A 539 -3.62 -0.94 -28.78
C VAL A 539 -4.02 -1.81 -29.96
N VAL A 540 -3.03 -2.28 -30.71
CA VAL A 540 -3.16 -3.25 -31.80
C VAL A 540 -2.28 -4.43 -31.50
N GLU A 541 -2.85 -5.64 -31.49
CA GLU A 541 -2.12 -6.88 -31.22
C GLU A 541 -2.68 -8.08 -31.98
N ILE A 542 -1.89 -9.14 -32.12
CA ILE A 542 -2.36 -10.41 -32.66
C ILE A 542 -2.99 -11.21 -31.54
N LEU A 543 -4.25 -11.63 -31.69
CA LEU A 543 -4.88 -12.59 -30.78
C LEU A 543 -4.35 -13.99 -31.02
N ASP A 544 -4.11 -14.72 -29.92
CA ASP A 544 -3.82 -16.15 -30.00
C ASP A 544 -5.03 -16.87 -30.64
N PRO A 545 -4.82 -17.69 -31.69
CA PRO A 545 -5.88 -18.43 -32.35
C PRO A 545 -6.65 -19.39 -31.42
N GLU A 546 -6.02 -19.86 -30.34
CA GLU A 546 -6.67 -20.71 -29.35
C GLU A 546 -7.66 -19.95 -28.45
N VAL A 547 -7.48 -18.64 -28.34
CA VAL A 547 -8.31 -17.75 -27.54
C VAL A 547 -9.41 -17.07 -28.36
N SER A 548 -9.28 -17.08 -29.72
CA SER A 548 -10.22 -16.41 -30.60
C SER A 548 -11.60 -17.09 -30.59
N MET A 549 -12.67 -16.29 -30.56
CA MET A 549 -14.07 -16.78 -30.61
C MET A 549 -14.53 -17.15 -32.02
N ILE A 550 -13.72 -16.94 -33.03
CA ILE A 550 -14.10 -17.32 -34.40
C ILE A 550 -13.96 -18.83 -34.49
N SER A 551 -15.08 -19.53 -34.33
CA SER A 551 -15.14 -20.97 -34.52
C SER A 551 -14.74 -21.30 -35.98
N LYS A 552 -13.82 -22.20 -36.15
CA LYS A 552 -13.38 -22.71 -37.47
C LYS A 552 -14.48 -23.45 -38.24
N ASP A 553 -15.75 -23.46 -37.81
CA ASP A 553 -16.79 -24.37 -38.23
C ASP A 553 -18.06 -23.71 -38.80
N GLU A 554 -17.92 -22.88 -39.83
CA GLU A 554 -19.08 -22.71 -40.73
C GLU A 554 -19.09 -23.72 -41.91
N ASN A 555 -18.07 -24.58 -42.07
CA ASN A 555 -17.98 -25.51 -43.22
C ASN A 555 -17.81 -27.00 -42.84
N SER A 556 -17.87 -27.41 -41.60
CA SER A 556 -17.90 -28.84 -41.26
C SER A 556 -19.19 -29.14 -40.45
N GLY A 557 -20.19 -29.71 -41.15
CA GLY A 557 -21.47 -30.11 -40.61
C GLY A 557 -21.41 -31.22 -39.54
N LYS A 558 -20.58 -31.06 -38.50
CA LYS A 558 -20.55 -31.91 -37.31
C LYS A 558 -20.75 -31.02 -36.08
N LYS A 559 -21.94 -31.18 -35.47
CA LYS A 559 -22.23 -30.66 -34.13
C LYS A 559 -21.10 -31.10 -33.18
N ALA A 560 -20.34 -30.13 -32.67
CA ALA A 560 -19.46 -30.37 -31.53
C ALA A 560 -20.32 -30.57 -30.28
N GLU A 561 -20.38 -31.77 -29.73
CA GLU A 561 -20.88 -32.03 -28.38
C GLU A 561 -19.95 -31.32 -27.38
N ILE A 562 -20.49 -30.32 -26.70
CA ILE A 562 -19.82 -29.68 -25.56
C ILE A 562 -19.77 -30.71 -24.43
N GLN A 563 -18.67 -31.44 -24.31
CA GLN A 563 -18.39 -32.19 -23.08
C GLN A 563 -18.06 -31.21 -21.98
N GLU A 564 -18.97 -31.04 -21.02
CA GLU A 564 -18.70 -30.43 -19.72
C GLU A 564 -17.55 -31.18 -19.03
N LYS A 565 -16.32 -30.72 -19.21
CA LYS A 565 -15.22 -31.16 -18.36
C LYS A 565 -15.30 -30.39 -17.05
N LYS A 566 -15.52 -31.13 -15.95
CA LYS A 566 -15.38 -30.62 -14.59
C LYS A 566 -14.07 -29.84 -14.43
N ALA A 567 -14.14 -28.68 -13.78
CA ALA A 567 -12.98 -27.90 -13.41
C ALA A 567 -11.94 -28.78 -12.68
N PRO A 568 -10.66 -28.69 -13.00
CA PRO A 568 -9.64 -29.47 -12.30
C PRO A 568 -9.51 -29.03 -10.86
N GLU A 569 -9.59 -29.98 -9.93
CA GLU A 569 -9.49 -29.78 -8.48
C GLU A 569 -8.07 -29.38 -8.00
N ASN A 570 -7.09 -29.28 -8.92
CA ASN A 570 -5.70 -29.01 -8.56
C ASN A 570 -5.06 -27.97 -9.51
N PRO A 571 -4.51 -26.84 -8.99
CA PRO A 571 -3.76 -25.86 -9.77
C PRO A 571 -2.55 -26.44 -10.54
N ASP A 572 -2.01 -27.56 -10.08
CA ASP A 572 -0.89 -28.24 -10.75
C ASP A 572 -1.29 -28.91 -12.10
N TYR A 573 -2.56 -29.00 -12.42
CA TYR A 573 -3.04 -29.50 -13.70
C TYR A 573 -2.63 -28.60 -14.87
N LEU A 574 -2.48 -27.31 -14.66
CA LEU A 574 -2.04 -26.36 -15.68
C LEU A 574 -0.53 -26.50 -16.00
N LYS A 575 0.26 -27.11 -15.10
CA LYS A 575 1.69 -27.37 -15.30
C LYS A 575 1.97 -28.61 -16.15
N ASN A 576 1.01 -29.52 -16.29
CA ASN A 576 1.22 -30.85 -16.89
C ASN A 576 0.54 -31.06 -18.26
N LYS A 577 -0.02 -30.01 -18.90
CA LYS A 577 -0.39 -30.10 -20.31
C LYS A 577 0.82 -29.79 -21.16
N ASP A 578 1.32 -30.85 -21.80
CA ASP A 578 2.36 -30.83 -22.82
C ASP A 578 2.20 -29.63 -23.75
N GLY A 579 3.09 -28.67 -23.63
CA GLY A 579 3.17 -27.57 -24.59
C GLY A 579 3.52 -26.20 -24.03
N ILE A 580 3.53 -25.97 -22.71
CA ILE A 580 4.22 -24.80 -22.17
C ILE A 580 5.71 -25.16 -22.15
N LYS A 581 6.37 -24.96 -23.27
CA LYS A 581 7.82 -25.02 -23.34
C LYS A 581 8.36 -23.99 -22.34
N GLU A 582 9.38 -24.37 -21.59
CA GLU A 582 10.23 -23.49 -20.75
C GLU A 582 10.91 -22.35 -21.54
N ASP A 583 10.71 -22.27 -22.85
CA ASP A 583 11.04 -21.09 -23.66
C ASP A 583 10.01 -20.01 -23.33
N GLY A 584 10.44 -19.04 -22.52
CA GLY A 584 9.62 -17.95 -22.01
C GLY A 584 8.62 -17.43 -23.05
N GLU A 585 7.37 -17.23 -22.62
CA GLU A 585 6.31 -16.65 -23.44
C GLU A 585 6.90 -15.46 -24.21
N LYS A 586 6.94 -15.58 -25.55
CA LYS A 586 7.30 -14.46 -26.41
C LYS A 586 6.25 -13.39 -26.15
N GLU A 587 6.72 -12.18 -25.80
CA GLU A 587 5.81 -11.02 -25.71
C GLU A 587 4.97 -10.98 -26.98
N THR A 588 3.65 -10.96 -26.84
CA THR A 588 2.75 -10.83 -28.00
C THR A 588 3.09 -9.52 -28.69
N PRO A 589 3.40 -9.52 -29.99
CA PRO A 589 3.74 -8.31 -30.71
C PRO A 589 2.57 -7.34 -30.65
N LYS A 590 2.82 -6.13 -30.17
CA LYS A 590 1.80 -5.09 -30.05
C LYS A 590 2.32 -3.73 -30.48
N SER A 591 1.38 -2.86 -30.86
CA SER A 591 1.63 -1.45 -31.13
C SER A 591 0.58 -0.64 -30.40
N ALA A 592 0.96 0.52 -29.85
CA ALA A 592 0.05 1.38 -29.12
C ALA A 592 0.27 2.86 -29.45
N VAL A 593 -0.79 3.66 -29.37
CA VAL A 593 -0.75 5.12 -29.50
C VAL A 593 -1.54 5.77 -28.39
N ASP A 594 -1.00 6.83 -27.80
CA ASP A 594 -1.61 7.58 -26.71
C ASP A 594 -2.72 8.51 -27.22
N THR A 595 -3.70 8.71 -26.34
CA THR A 595 -4.78 9.68 -26.51
C THR A 595 -4.99 10.48 -25.23
N ASP A 596 -5.81 11.52 -25.29
CA ASP A 596 -6.22 12.33 -24.13
C ASP A 596 -7.52 11.80 -23.49
N TYR A 597 -7.88 10.55 -23.76
CA TYR A 597 -9.12 9.92 -23.32
C TYR A 597 -8.87 8.49 -22.83
N VAL A 598 -9.62 8.06 -21.82
CA VAL A 598 -9.75 6.64 -21.49
C VAL A 598 -10.53 5.95 -22.59
N ILE A 599 -9.93 4.95 -23.25
CA ILE A 599 -10.50 4.32 -24.44
C ILE A 599 -11.26 3.04 -24.04
N TYR A 600 -12.49 2.95 -24.52
CA TYR A 600 -13.36 1.77 -24.39
C TYR A 600 -13.66 1.16 -25.75
N GLY A 601 -13.93 -0.15 -25.73
CA GLY A 601 -14.29 -0.91 -26.93
C GLY A 601 -13.11 -1.61 -27.57
N ASP A 602 -13.44 -2.56 -28.41
CA ASP A 602 -12.55 -3.42 -29.18
C ASP A 602 -13.16 -3.73 -30.54
N GLY A 603 -12.31 -4.20 -31.46
CA GLY A 603 -12.69 -4.66 -32.78
C GLY A 603 -11.65 -5.65 -33.32
N GLN A 604 -12.11 -6.65 -34.05
CA GLN A 604 -11.26 -7.71 -34.56
C GLN A 604 -11.28 -7.74 -36.08
N PHE A 605 -10.12 -8.02 -36.69
CA PHE A 605 -9.92 -8.14 -38.12
C PHE A 605 -9.23 -9.47 -38.44
N THR A 606 -9.73 -10.17 -39.47
CA THR A 606 -9.02 -11.33 -40.04
C THR A 606 -8.09 -10.85 -41.15
N PHE A 607 -6.83 -11.21 -41.08
CA PHE A 607 -5.86 -10.97 -42.11
C PHE A 607 -5.12 -12.27 -42.47
N LYS A 608 -4.58 -12.32 -43.70
CA LYS A 608 -3.96 -13.53 -44.24
C LYS A 608 -2.47 -13.35 -44.34
N VAL A 609 -1.73 -14.22 -43.67
CA VAL A 609 -0.26 -14.28 -43.76
C VAL A 609 0.16 -15.32 -44.80
N LEU A 610 0.86 -14.89 -45.85
CA LEU A 610 1.30 -15.73 -46.96
C LEU A 610 2.80 -15.60 -47.17
N PRO A 611 3.43 -16.63 -47.80
CA PRO A 611 4.77 -16.48 -48.36
C PRO A 611 4.82 -15.30 -49.34
N GLN A 612 5.95 -14.58 -49.42
CA GLN A 612 6.07 -13.34 -50.19
C GLN A 612 5.64 -13.49 -51.65
N ALA A 613 6.04 -14.59 -52.33
CA ALA A 613 5.67 -14.85 -53.71
C ALA A 613 4.15 -15.06 -53.90
N GLU A 614 3.48 -15.70 -52.95
CA GLU A 614 2.03 -15.92 -52.97
C GLU A 614 1.26 -14.64 -52.64
N ARG A 615 1.74 -13.84 -51.69
CA ARG A 615 1.20 -12.53 -51.37
C ARG A 615 1.21 -11.61 -52.56
N ASP A 616 2.34 -11.50 -53.28
CA ASP A 616 2.48 -10.62 -54.45
C ASP A 616 1.55 -11.04 -55.57
N LYS A 617 1.34 -12.36 -55.77
CA LYS A 617 0.38 -12.90 -56.70
C LYS A 617 -1.07 -12.58 -56.29
N ALA A 618 -1.38 -12.74 -55.02
CA ALA A 618 -2.71 -12.44 -54.44
C ALA A 618 -3.06 -10.94 -54.55
N LEU A 619 -2.10 -10.06 -54.22
CA LEU A 619 -2.29 -8.59 -54.33
C LEU A 619 -2.48 -8.15 -55.79
N LYS A 620 -1.72 -8.71 -56.74
CA LYS A 620 -1.92 -8.45 -58.18
C LYS A 620 -3.31 -8.89 -58.66
N LYS A 621 -3.83 -10.04 -58.17
CA LYS A 621 -5.18 -10.52 -58.48
C LYS A 621 -6.24 -9.60 -57.92
N LEU A 622 -6.08 -9.16 -56.67
CA LEU A 622 -7.00 -8.25 -55.98
C LEU A 622 -7.05 -6.88 -56.66
N ALA A 623 -5.88 -6.33 -57.07
CA ALA A 623 -5.83 -5.06 -57.81
C ALA A 623 -6.56 -5.14 -59.16
N LYS A 624 -6.39 -6.24 -59.89
CA LYS A 624 -7.11 -6.46 -61.15
C LYS A 624 -8.62 -6.56 -60.96
N SER A 625 -9.08 -7.28 -59.92
CA SER A 625 -10.54 -7.38 -59.63
C SER A 625 -11.15 -6.05 -59.20
N LYS A 626 -10.44 -5.24 -58.39
CA LYS A 626 -10.90 -3.87 -58.02
C LYS A 626 -10.98 -2.97 -59.25
N GLN A 627 -10.00 -3.00 -60.14
CA GLN A 627 -10.01 -2.20 -61.36
C GLN A 627 -11.16 -2.59 -62.28
N GLN A 628 -11.48 -3.88 -62.38
CA GLN A 628 -12.60 -4.40 -63.16
C GLN A 628 -13.96 -3.99 -62.55
N ALA A 629 -14.10 -4.09 -61.20
CA ALA A 629 -15.31 -3.64 -60.52
C ALA A 629 -15.54 -2.13 -60.66
N THR A 630 -14.47 -1.32 -60.62
CA THR A 630 -14.59 0.15 -60.82
C THR A 630 -15.03 0.48 -62.24
N ILE A 631 -14.53 -0.26 -63.27
CA ILE A 631 -14.97 -0.10 -64.67
C ILE A 631 -16.44 -0.50 -64.82
N GLU A 632 -16.86 -1.61 -64.19
CA GLU A 632 -18.26 -2.07 -64.25
C GLU A 632 -19.21 -1.09 -63.56
N MET A 633 -18.83 -0.48 -62.40
CA MET A 633 -19.62 0.54 -61.76
C MET A 633 -19.73 1.83 -62.59
N SER A 634 -18.61 2.29 -63.17
CA SER A 634 -18.61 3.44 -64.09
C SER A 634 -19.46 3.23 -65.33
N ASN A 635 -19.45 2.00 -65.86
CA ASN A 635 -20.31 1.67 -67.02
C ASN A 635 -21.80 1.59 -66.65
N LYS A 636 -22.13 1.06 -65.43
CA LYS A 636 -23.47 1.03 -64.91
C LYS A 636 -24.02 2.45 -64.61
N GLU A 637 -23.17 3.34 -64.09
CA GLU A 637 -23.55 4.74 -63.91
C GLU A 637 -23.78 5.45 -65.24
N LYS A 638 -22.95 5.21 -66.24
CA LYS A 638 -23.17 5.73 -67.62
C LYS A 638 -24.48 5.23 -68.21
N GLU A 639 -24.74 3.89 -68.15
CA GLU A 639 -26.04 3.33 -68.64
C GLU A 639 -27.26 3.90 -67.87
N THR A 640 -27.09 4.20 -66.55
CA THR A 640 -28.17 4.77 -65.72
C THR A 640 -28.41 6.24 -66.08
N LEU A 641 -27.36 6.98 -66.42
CA LEU A 641 -27.44 8.37 -66.89
C LEU A 641 -28.01 8.44 -68.34
N GLU A 642 -27.63 7.52 -69.23
CA GLU A 642 -28.22 7.42 -70.59
C GLU A 642 -29.70 7.06 -70.55
N LYS A 643 -30.14 6.13 -69.69
CA LYS A 643 -31.57 5.80 -69.45
C LYS A 643 -32.35 6.89 -68.76
N LYS A 644 -31.72 7.79 -68.01
CA LYS A 644 -32.35 9.00 -67.40
C LYS A 644 -32.38 10.16 -68.36
N GLY A 645 -31.44 10.25 -69.33
CA GLY A 645 -31.40 11.25 -70.37
C GLY A 645 -32.52 11.11 -71.42
N GLU A 646 -33.09 9.90 -71.62
CA GLU A 646 -34.24 9.64 -72.51
C GLU A 646 -35.60 9.87 -71.84
N LYS A 647 -35.69 10.23 -70.54
CA LYS A 647 -36.94 10.36 -69.75
C LYS A 647 -37.18 11.67 -69.02
N SER A 648 -36.46 12.73 -69.29
CA SER A 648 -36.84 14.04 -68.71
C SER A 648 -36.36 15.20 -69.53
N ALA A 649 -37.20 15.58 -70.45
CA ALA A 649 -37.46 17.00 -70.75
C ALA A 649 -38.71 17.37 -69.96
N ASP A 650 -38.60 17.65 -68.65
CA ASP A 650 -39.48 18.46 -67.81
C ASP A 650 -39.27 18.06 -66.32
N ASP A 651 -38.80 19.04 -65.63
CA ASP A 651 -38.76 19.25 -64.18
C ASP A 651 -37.37 19.41 -63.58
N GLU A 652 -36.96 20.66 -63.50
CA GLU A 652 -35.80 21.12 -62.67
C GLU A 652 -36.14 21.08 -61.19
N LYS A 653 -35.27 20.37 -60.39
CA LYS A 653 -34.82 20.76 -59.06
C LYS A 653 -33.54 20.03 -58.69
N PRO A 654 -32.53 20.71 -58.09
CA PRO A 654 -31.22 20.11 -57.87
C PRO A 654 -31.21 19.19 -56.65
N ALA A 655 -30.72 17.96 -56.80
CA ALA A 655 -30.47 17.00 -55.72
C ALA A 655 -29.04 17.09 -55.23
N GLU A 656 -28.90 17.19 -53.91
CA GLU A 656 -27.66 17.14 -53.12
C GLU A 656 -26.82 15.89 -53.45
N LYS A 657 -25.52 16.11 -53.63
CA LYS A 657 -24.54 15.04 -53.85
C LYS A 657 -24.26 14.30 -52.55
N ALA A 658 -24.72 13.08 -52.43
CA ALA A 658 -24.22 12.11 -51.44
C ALA A 658 -22.92 11.51 -51.95
N SER A 659 -21.81 11.83 -51.28
CA SER A 659 -20.50 11.16 -51.48
C SER A 659 -20.50 9.83 -50.74
N VAL A 660 -20.53 8.72 -51.47
CA VAL A 660 -20.25 7.39 -50.93
C VAL A 660 -18.74 7.22 -50.90
N MET A 661 -18.17 7.26 -49.71
CA MET A 661 -16.77 6.98 -49.48
C MET A 661 -16.61 5.46 -49.37
N ILE A 662 -15.99 4.82 -50.37
CA ILE A 662 -15.57 3.41 -50.32
C ILE A 662 -14.26 3.38 -49.55
N ALA A 663 -14.26 2.77 -48.36
CA ALA A 663 -13.05 2.52 -47.62
C ALA A 663 -12.17 1.46 -48.34
N LEU A 664 -10.92 1.81 -48.57
CA LEU A 664 -9.84 0.95 -49.06
C LEU A 664 -9.21 0.16 -47.94
#